data_6d7dbfc7d162011a210aa0a558784071
#
_entry.id   6d7dbfc7d162011a210aa0a558784071
#
_cell.length_a   1.000
_cell.length_b   1.000
_cell.length_c   1.000
_cell.angle_alpha   90.00
_cell.angle_beta   90.00
_cell.angle_gamma   90.00
#
_symmetry.space_group_name_H-M   'P 1'
#
loop_
_entity.id
_entity.type
_entity.pdbx_description
1 polymer ?
#
loop_
_entity_poly.entity_id
_entity_poly.type
_entity_poly.pdbx_seq_one_letter_code
_entity_poly.pdbx_strand_id
1 'polypeptide(L)'
;MEADLSRKLAVLLHADVAGSTALVQANEILAHQRIQDAFQRLSETIISHGGIPHEIRGDALVAEFSTASDAVSASLAFQEANTAHNDNLSDEVCPVVRVGIALGEVVVADNTVTGEGIVLAQRLEQLAEPGGVCIQDAAYQTMPKRLPFEYTSLGEREFKGFDELVRAYSVSPRDDSSIPEPEAPAADVRQPAAQPWSRYSIGLVVALAIIVGGSLAWWQPWHPKIELAHPLPDKPSIAILPFDNLSDDPSQEYFVDGMTEDLITDLAKIESLFVIARNTMFTYKGRPIVVPDVARELGVKYVLEGSVRRVADRVRINTQLIDGASGQHIWAERYDGSLTDIFALQDKVTSEIIGQLKIRLTPDEQIRRAGKGTDNTEAHDAYLKGWQLYRRYSPEDFVEAIPYFERATELDPNYGRAWAALASIYWITYRRNYAWSLIVNPNRDEFVSWDGARDKAGRYLEQAMRDPTPLAHQIESQISWEYRQFDRAIGEAKRAVALDPNDPDGHLAMAWALIFAGRTGEAIASAEAGMRLDPYYPAPHLAVLGTGHLLSQQYTAAEAALKRALGLNPEDKNLLAPLTVAYGHLEKQEEARATLKQYTEFLILYAPRVETYMAQWPFKRETDMRLFGSGLVKAGLCCEEGLEAYIDLVRRGGTLE
;
A
#
# COMPACT_ATOMS: atom_id res chain seq x y z
N MET A 1 16.45 -7.34 10.50
CA MET A 1 15.64 -8.40 11.12
C MET A 1 14.88 -9.03 9.98
N GLU A 2 15.20 -10.27 9.65
CA GLU A 2 14.32 -11.05 8.80
C GLU A 2 12.94 -11.02 9.45
N ALA A 3 11.92 -10.54 8.73
CA ALA A 3 10.56 -10.86 9.09
C ALA A 3 10.51 -12.38 9.07
N ASP A 4 10.42 -12.97 10.25
CA ASP A 4 10.22 -14.39 10.43
C ASP A 4 8.83 -14.67 9.85
N LEU A 5 8.79 -15.05 8.57
CA LEU A 5 7.62 -15.59 7.91
C LEU A 5 7.38 -16.96 8.56
N SER A 6 6.83 -16.94 9.78
CA SER A 6 6.55 -18.17 10.50
C SER A 6 5.41 -18.88 9.80
N ARG A 7 5.75 -19.91 9.03
CA ARG A 7 4.77 -20.89 8.61
C ARG A 7 4.35 -21.68 9.83
N LYS A 8 3.06 -21.75 10.06
CA LYS A 8 2.50 -22.57 11.14
C LYS A 8 1.30 -23.36 10.63
N LEU A 9 1.09 -24.50 11.23
CA LEU A 9 -0.14 -25.27 11.03
C LEU A 9 -1.21 -24.71 11.98
N ALA A 10 -2.36 -24.35 11.44
CA ALA A 10 -3.47 -23.79 12.20
C ALA A 10 -4.81 -24.34 11.73
N VAL A 11 -5.81 -24.27 12.59
CA VAL A 11 -7.20 -24.50 12.20
C VAL A 11 -7.79 -23.18 11.76
N LEU A 12 -8.30 -23.14 10.54
CA LEU A 12 -8.78 -21.95 9.86
C LEU A 12 -10.28 -22.02 9.69
N LEU A 13 -10.94 -20.95 10.02
CA LEU A 13 -12.35 -20.74 9.83
C LEU A 13 -12.55 -19.67 8.76
N HIS A 14 -13.39 -19.95 7.78
CA HIS A 14 -13.91 -18.98 6.81
C HIS A 14 -15.42 -18.94 6.94
N ALA A 15 -15.98 -17.73 7.07
CA ALA A 15 -17.41 -17.50 7.18
C ALA A 15 -17.86 -16.48 6.14
N ASP A 16 -19.02 -16.72 5.51
CA ASP A 16 -19.60 -15.87 4.47
C ASP A 16 -21.12 -15.80 4.61
N VAL A 17 -21.73 -14.68 4.18
CA VAL A 17 -23.18 -14.50 4.25
C VAL A 17 -23.87 -15.09 3.01
N ALA A 18 -24.67 -16.13 3.23
CA ALA A 18 -25.42 -16.77 2.15
C ALA A 18 -26.39 -15.79 1.47
N GLY A 19 -26.21 -15.57 0.16
CA GLY A 19 -27.09 -14.70 -0.61
C GLY A 19 -26.99 -13.21 -0.27
N SER A 20 -25.86 -12.73 0.19
CA SER A 20 -25.57 -11.33 0.53
C SER A 20 -26.03 -10.34 -0.53
N THR A 21 -25.83 -10.65 -1.81
CA THR A 21 -26.30 -9.83 -2.94
C THR A 21 -27.81 -9.63 -2.93
N ALA A 22 -28.61 -10.67 -2.60
CA ALA A 22 -30.06 -10.55 -2.55
C ALA A 22 -30.52 -9.71 -1.34
N LEU A 23 -29.84 -9.82 -0.20
CA LEU A 23 -30.10 -8.99 0.97
C LEU A 23 -29.81 -7.50 0.68
N VAL A 24 -28.71 -7.21 0.03
CA VAL A 24 -28.32 -5.85 -0.39
C VAL A 24 -29.34 -5.29 -1.40
N GLN A 25 -29.81 -6.10 -2.36
CA GLN A 25 -30.85 -5.69 -3.30
C GLN A 25 -32.20 -5.39 -2.62
N ALA A 26 -32.53 -6.08 -1.54
CA ALA A 26 -33.76 -5.84 -0.79
C ALA A 26 -33.71 -4.52 0.01
N ASN A 27 -32.61 -4.26 0.71
CA ASN A 27 -32.37 -3.00 1.43
C ASN A 27 -30.86 -2.85 1.74
N GLU A 28 -30.16 -2.07 0.94
CA GLU A 28 -28.70 -1.93 0.98
C GLU A 28 -28.17 -1.47 2.35
N ILE A 29 -28.74 -0.40 2.90
CA ILE A 29 -28.27 0.18 4.18
C ILE A 29 -28.50 -0.80 5.33
N LEU A 30 -29.71 -1.37 5.39
CA LEU A 30 -30.07 -2.29 6.46
C LEU A 30 -29.30 -3.61 6.35
N ALA A 31 -29.10 -4.11 5.11
CA ALA A 31 -28.31 -5.32 4.87
C ALA A 31 -26.87 -5.14 5.33
N HIS A 32 -26.21 -4.02 4.98
CA HIS A 32 -24.86 -3.72 5.44
C HIS A 32 -24.76 -3.65 6.97
N GLN A 33 -25.63 -2.93 7.63
CA GLN A 33 -25.64 -2.86 9.09
C GLN A 33 -25.78 -4.25 9.74
N ARG A 34 -26.74 -5.05 9.24
CA ARG A 34 -27.00 -6.37 9.83
C ARG A 34 -25.92 -7.40 9.55
N ILE A 35 -25.27 -7.33 8.38
CA ILE A 35 -24.11 -8.16 8.06
C ILE A 35 -22.96 -7.81 9.00
N GLN A 36 -22.68 -6.53 9.22
CA GLN A 36 -21.66 -6.11 10.16
C GLN A 36 -21.97 -6.54 11.59
N ASP A 37 -23.23 -6.37 12.04
CA ASP A 37 -23.64 -6.81 13.38
C ASP A 37 -23.53 -8.34 13.55
N ALA A 38 -23.79 -9.13 12.48
CA ALA A 38 -23.64 -10.58 12.51
C ALA A 38 -22.15 -10.96 12.61
N PHE A 39 -21.26 -10.32 11.86
CA PHE A 39 -19.83 -10.59 11.93
C PHE A 39 -19.18 -10.07 13.22
N GLN A 40 -19.69 -9.01 13.79
CA GLN A 40 -19.27 -8.58 15.13
C GLN A 40 -19.59 -9.66 16.17
N ARG A 41 -20.83 -10.18 16.19
CA ARG A 41 -21.23 -11.27 17.09
C ARG A 41 -20.39 -12.53 16.84
N LEU A 42 -20.12 -12.86 15.57
CA LEU A 42 -19.23 -13.99 15.22
C LEU A 42 -17.83 -13.79 15.77
N SER A 43 -17.25 -12.59 15.60
CA SER A 43 -15.92 -12.25 16.12
C SER A 43 -15.86 -12.35 17.65
N GLU A 44 -16.86 -11.86 18.37
CA GLU A 44 -16.97 -11.98 19.81
C GLU A 44 -17.05 -13.46 20.25
N THR A 45 -17.81 -14.27 19.52
CA THR A 45 -17.92 -15.71 19.76
C THR A 45 -16.62 -16.45 19.47
N ILE A 46 -15.90 -16.09 18.40
CA ILE A 46 -14.57 -16.60 18.08
C ILE A 46 -13.59 -16.33 19.21
N ILE A 47 -13.52 -15.07 19.67
CA ILE A 47 -12.62 -14.65 20.75
C ILE A 47 -12.93 -15.39 22.06
N SER A 48 -14.21 -15.53 22.42
CA SER A 48 -14.62 -16.25 23.63
C SER A 48 -14.23 -17.72 23.64
N HIS A 49 -14.11 -18.33 22.45
CA HIS A 49 -13.66 -19.73 22.26
C HIS A 49 -12.15 -19.83 21.95
N GLY A 50 -11.35 -18.81 22.26
CA GLY A 50 -9.89 -18.84 22.10
C GLY A 50 -9.39 -18.71 20.66
N GLY A 51 -10.23 -18.30 19.72
CA GLY A 51 -9.87 -18.01 18.34
C GLY A 51 -9.42 -16.56 18.15
N ILE A 52 -8.73 -16.32 17.06
CA ILE A 52 -8.24 -14.98 16.65
C ILE A 52 -8.91 -14.61 15.33
N PRO A 53 -9.85 -13.65 15.30
CA PRO A 53 -10.36 -13.13 14.04
C PRO A 53 -9.30 -12.25 13.39
N HIS A 54 -9.03 -12.46 12.08
CA HIS A 54 -7.98 -11.75 11.37
C HIS A 54 -8.51 -10.69 10.40
N GLU A 55 -9.51 -11.03 9.60
CA GLU A 55 -9.95 -10.14 8.53
C GLU A 55 -11.46 -10.28 8.27
N ILE A 56 -12.13 -9.14 8.07
CA ILE A 56 -13.48 -9.08 7.50
C ILE A 56 -13.32 -8.50 6.10
N ARG A 57 -13.62 -9.31 5.06
CA ARG A 57 -13.57 -8.90 3.65
C ARG A 57 -14.99 -8.80 3.10
N GLY A 58 -15.58 -7.60 3.20
CA GLY A 58 -16.94 -7.38 2.72
C GLY A 58 -17.97 -8.21 3.51
N ASP A 59 -18.44 -9.29 2.92
CA ASP A 59 -19.39 -10.27 3.48
C ASP A 59 -18.75 -11.58 3.94
N ALA A 60 -17.40 -11.60 4.17
CA ALA A 60 -16.65 -12.75 4.65
C ALA A 60 -15.74 -12.43 5.84
N LEU A 61 -15.58 -13.39 6.76
CA LEU A 61 -14.68 -13.32 7.91
C LEU A 61 -13.73 -14.51 7.93
N VAL A 62 -12.46 -14.27 8.23
CA VAL A 62 -11.43 -15.30 8.42
C VAL A 62 -10.95 -15.29 9.87
N ALA A 63 -10.83 -16.48 10.49
CA ALA A 63 -10.29 -16.61 11.83
C ALA A 63 -9.39 -17.85 11.97
N GLU A 64 -8.53 -17.80 12.99
CA GLU A 64 -7.59 -18.86 13.33
C GLU A 64 -7.89 -19.40 14.71
N PHE A 65 -7.75 -20.73 14.86
CA PHE A 65 -7.88 -21.44 16.14
C PHE A 65 -6.71 -22.38 16.38
N SER A 66 -6.41 -22.61 17.64
CA SER A 66 -5.41 -23.61 18.05
C SER A 66 -5.94 -25.03 17.93
N THR A 67 -7.26 -25.24 18.04
CA THR A 67 -7.90 -26.57 17.95
C THR A 67 -9.15 -26.54 17.07
N ALA A 68 -9.42 -27.67 16.40
CA ALA A 68 -10.64 -27.82 15.61
C ALA A 68 -11.90 -27.87 16.51
N SER A 69 -11.76 -28.30 17.76
CA SER A 69 -12.86 -28.33 18.74
C SER A 69 -13.39 -26.95 19.04
N ASP A 70 -12.50 -25.98 19.28
CA ASP A 70 -12.87 -24.61 19.60
C ASP A 70 -13.48 -23.92 18.38
N ALA A 71 -12.92 -24.16 17.17
CA ALA A 71 -13.47 -23.63 15.93
C ALA A 71 -14.89 -24.13 15.65
N VAL A 72 -15.15 -25.42 15.86
CA VAL A 72 -16.50 -26.02 15.70
C VAL A 72 -17.45 -25.52 16.77
N SER A 73 -17.02 -25.47 18.06
CA SER A 73 -17.85 -24.96 19.16
C SER A 73 -18.25 -23.50 18.94
N ALA A 74 -17.29 -22.65 18.56
CA ALA A 74 -17.57 -21.25 18.23
C ALA A 74 -18.56 -21.10 17.07
N SER A 75 -18.37 -21.90 16.01
CA SER A 75 -19.25 -21.88 14.84
C SER A 75 -20.69 -22.25 15.17
N LEU A 76 -20.88 -23.34 15.91
CA LEU A 76 -22.21 -23.81 16.26
C LEU A 76 -22.90 -22.88 17.29
N ALA A 77 -22.17 -22.38 18.28
CA ALA A 77 -22.69 -21.41 19.24
C ALA A 77 -23.13 -20.11 18.54
N PHE A 78 -22.35 -19.64 17.57
CA PHE A 78 -22.74 -18.49 16.75
C PHE A 78 -23.98 -18.79 15.91
N GLN A 79 -24.08 -19.94 15.24
CA GLN A 79 -25.24 -20.29 14.40
C GLN A 79 -26.53 -20.32 15.22
N GLU A 80 -26.50 -20.89 16.42
CA GLU A 80 -27.64 -20.92 17.35
C GLU A 80 -28.04 -19.49 17.76
N ALA A 81 -27.07 -18.68 18.19
CA ALA A 81 -27.33 -17.30 18.59
C ALA A 81 -27.81 -16.41 17.42
N ASN A 82 -27.27 -16.62 16.22
CA ASN A 82 -27.64 -15.85 15.03
C ASN A 82 -29.05 -16.24 14.53
N THR A 83 -29.42 -17.50 14.60
CA THR A 83 -30.79 -17.97 14.30
C THR A 83 -31.78 -17.35 15.27
N ALA A 84 -31.53 -17.45 16.57
CA ALA A 84 -32.36 -16.83 17.61
C ALA A 84 -32.47 -15.29 17.44
N HIS A 85 -31.40 -14.64 17.01
CA HIS A 85 -31.43 -13.22 16.69
C HIS A 85 -32.31 -12.92 15.47
N ASN A 86 -32.14 -13.66 14.39
CA ASN A 86 -32.90 -13.48 13.15
C ASN A 86 -34.40 -13.74 13.34
N ASP A 87 -34.78 -14.70 14.17
CA ASP A 87 -36.19 -15.00 14.50
C ASP A 87 -36.89 -13.84 15.23
N ASN A 88 -36.15 -12.93 15.87
CA ASN A 88 -36.68 -11.74 16.50
C ASN A 88 -36.77 -10.51 15.56
N LEU A 89 -36.30 -10.63 14.31
CA LEU A 89 -36.38 -9.57 13.33
C LEU A 89 -37.76 -9.56 12.67
N SER A 90 -38.28 -8.37 12.38
CA SER A 90 -39.63 -8.19 11.82
C SER A 90 -39.64 -8.01 10.30
N ASP A 91 -38.51 -8.08 9.64
CA ASP A 91 -38.34 -7.85 8.20
C ASP A 91 -37.53 -8.99 7.55
N GLU A 92 -37.44 -8.99 6.21
CA GLU A 92 -36.84 -10.06 5.41
C GLU A 92 -35.28 -9.98 5.30
N VAL A 93 -34.64 -8.97 5.91
CA VAL A 93 -33.18 -8.78 5.84
C VAL A 93 -32.50 -9.53 7.01
N CYS A 94 -32.41 -10.84 6.92
CA CYS A 94 -31.87 -11.73 7.95
C CYS A 94 -30.55 -12.38 7.47
N PRO A 95 -29.37 -11.91 7.89
CA PRO A 95 -28.10 -12.50 7.47
C PRO A 95 -27.95 -13.94 7.98
N VAL A 96 -27.82 -14.88 7.08
CA VAL A 96 -27.55 -16.29 7.35
C VAL A 96 -26.13 -16.59 6.94
N VAL A 97 -25.29 -17.07 7.86
CA VAL A 97 -23.86 -17.26 7.66
C VAL A 97 -23.54 -18.74 7.41
N ARG A 98 -22.67 -19.02 6.45
CA ARG A 98 -22.08 -20.34 6.21
C ARG A 98 -20.67 -20.35 6.78
N VAL A 99 -20.22 -21.49 7.29
CA VAL A 99 -18.88 -21.63 7.89
C VAL A 99 -18.17 -22.84 7.32
N GLY A 100 -16.91 -22.65 6.91
CA GLY A 100 -15.99 -23.70 6.50
C GLY A 100 -14.76 -23.75 7.41
N ILE A 101 -14.35 -24.95 7.83
CA ILE A 101 -13.23 -25.19 8.75
C ILE A 101 -12.22 -26.14 8.12
N ALA A 102 -10.96 -25.71 8.02
CA ALA A 102 -9.85 -26.51 7.50
C ALA A 102 -8.66 -26.50 8.44
N LEU A 103 -7.84 -27.56 8.40
CA LEU A 103 -6.51 -27.61 9.00
C LEU A 103 -5.49 -27.43 7.86
N GLY A 104 -4.63 -26.43 7.94
CA GLY A 104 -3.66 -26.16 6.89
C GLY A 104 -2.51 -25.26 7.33
N GLU A 105 -1.49 -25.21 6.48
CA GLU A 105 -0.38 -24.26 6.68
C GLU A 105 -0.82 -22.83 6.35
N VAL A 106 -0.41 -21.91 7.22
CA VAL A 106 -0.59 -20.48 7.03
C VAL A 106 0.70 -19.72 7.24
N VAL A 107 0.82 -18.66 6.50
CA VAL A 107 1.83 -17.61 6.69
C VAL A 107 1.12 -16.43 7.30
N VAL A 108 1.51 -16.04 8.50
CA VAL A 108 1.01 -14.82 9.14
C VAL A 108 2.05 -13.73 8.90
N ALA A 109 1.65 -12.70 8.18
CA ALA A 109 2.46 -11.51 7.93
C ALA A 109 1.57 -10.28 8.12
N ASP A 110 2.00 -9.34 8.95
CA ASP A 110 1.37 -8.03 9.15
C ASP A 110 -0.16 -8.09 9.36
N ASN A 111 -0.61 -8.97 10.25
CA ASN A 111 -2.03 -9.22 10.56
C ASN A 111 -2.87 -9.81 9.41
N THR A 112 -2.24 -10.20 8.31
CA THR A 112 -2.87 -10.89 7.18
C THR A 112 -2.48 -12.36 7.24
N VAL A 113 -3.47 -13.24 7.14
CA VAL A 113 -3.26 -14.69 7.07
C VAL A 113 -3.41 -15.12 5.62
N THR A 114 -2.38 -15.75 5.06
CA THR A 114 -2.38 -16.30 3.70
C THR A 114 -1.94 -17.74 3.71
N GLY A 115 -2.39 -18.55 2.77
CA GLY A 115 -2.01 -19.96 2.65
C GLY A 115 -3.10 -20.84 2.07
N GLU A 116 -2.72 -22.05 1.68
CA GLU A 116 -3.65 -23.03 1.08
C GLU A 116 -4.80 -23.40 2.03
N GLY A 117 -4.55 -23.38 3.34
CA GLY A 117 -5.58 -23.69 4.35
C GLY A 117 -6.75 -22.74 4.33
N ILE A 118 -6.54 -21.43 4.06
CA ILE A 118 -7.63 -20.44 3.95
C ILE A 118 -8.46 -20.71 2.70
N VAL A 119 -7.80 -20.96 1.57
CA VAL A 119 -8.50 -21.29 0.32
C VAL A 119 -9.35 -22.54 0.50
N LEU A 120 -8.84 -23.53 1.23
CA LEU A 120 -9.60 -24.73 1.53
C LEU A 120 -10.78 -24.47 2.46
N ALA A 121 -10.61 -23.66 3.51
CA ALA A 121 -11.70 -23.25 4.40
C ALA A 121 -12.81 -22.52 3.63
N GLN A 122 -12.45 -21.63 2.70
CA GLN A 122 -13.39 -20.96 1.80
C GLN A 122 -14.15 -21.96 0.89
N ARG A 123 -13.48 -22.98 0.35
CA ARG A 123 -14.14 -24.00 -0.47
C ARG A 123 -15.11 -24.86 0.34
N LEU A 124 -14.76 -25.14 1.60
CA LEU A 124 -15.64 -25.88 2.52
C LEU A 124 -16.85 -25.06 2.94
N GLU A 125 -16.67 -23.75 3.15
CA GLU A 125 -17.77 -22.80 3.40
C GLU A 125 -18.79 -22.85 2.26
N GLN A 126 -18.34 -22.86 0.99
CA GLN A 126 -19.22 -22.96 -0.18
C GLN A 126 -20.01 -24.27 -0.26
N LEU A 127 -19.57 -25.34 0.41
CA LEU A 127 -20.31 -26.60 0.54
C LEU A 127 -21.32 -26.60 1.69
N ALA A 128 -21.19 -25.68 2.64
CA ALA A 128 -22.10 -25.61 3.77
C ALA A 128 -23.48 -25.10 3.34
N GLU A 129 -24.52 -25.71 3.86
CA GLU A 129 -25.88 -25.18 3.74
C GLU A 129 -25.98 -23.81 4.45
N PRO A 130 -26.87 -22.90 4.03
CA PRO A 130 -27.09 -21.66 4.76
C PRO A 130 -27.36 -21.90 6.24
N GLY A 131 -26.58 -21.27 7.13
CA GLY A 131 -26.61 -21.52 8.57
C GLY A 131 -25.85 -22.77 9.02
N GLY A 132 -25.17 -23.46 8.11
CA GLY A 132 -24.44 -24.70 8.39
C GLY A 132 -22.92 -24.51 8.60
N VAL A 133 -22.29 -25.57 9.07
CA VAL A 133 -20.84 -25.68 9.30
C VAL A 133 -20.30 -26.89 8.55
N CYS A 134 -19.24 -26.68 7.74
CA CYS A 134 -18.56 -27.75 7.01
C CYS A 134 -17.10 -27.85 7.47
N ILE A 135 -16.60 -29.08 7.73
CA ILE A 135 -15.25 -29.34 8.20
C ILE A 135 -14.50 -30.30 7.29
N GLN A 136 -13.19 -30.07 7.10
CA GLN A 136 -12.27 -30.98 6.42
C GLN A 136 -12.02 -32.27 7.24
N ASP A 137 -11.79 -33.40 6.58
CA ASP A 137 -11.43 -34.65 7.23
C ASP A 137 -10.18 -34.54 8.14
N ALA A 138 -9.14 -33.85 7.70
CA ALA A 138 -7.93 -33.63 8.50
C ALA A 138 -8.23 -32.88 9.82
N ALA A 139 -9.08 -31.86 9.81
CA ALA A 139 -9.52 -31.18 11.02
C ALA A 139 -10.46 -32.08 11.86
N TYR A 140 -11.38 -32.81 11.22
CA TYR A 140 -12.26 -33.78 11.89
C TYR A 140 -11.49 -34.89 12.63
N GLN A 141 -10.41 -35.40 12.07
CA GLN A 141 -9.57 -36.45 12.70
C GLN A 141 -8.91 -35.99 14.01
N THR A 142 -8.73 -34.66 14.20
CA THR A 142 -8.21 -34.11 15.46
C THR A 142 -9.26 -33.92 16.54
N MET A 143 -10.56 -34.08 16.20
CA MET A 143 -11.67 -33.85 17.13
C MET A 143 -11.82 -34.97 18.17
N PRO A 144 -11.96 -34.63 19.47
CA PRO A 144 -12.30 -35.61 20.49
C PRO A 144 -13.70 -36.21 20.26
N LYS A 145 -13.80 -37.51 20.18
CA LYS A 145 -15.08 -38.27 19.95
C LYS A 145 -16.15 -38.06 21.03
N ARG A 146 -15.78 -37.45 22.16
CA ARG A 146 -16.68 -37.20 23.32
C ARG A 146 -17.52 -35.93 23.16
N LEU A 147 -17.20 -35.08 22.15
CA LEU A 147 -17.92 -33.84 21.96
C LEU A 147 -19.35 -34.08 21.48
N PRO A 148 -20.31 -33.22 21.85
CA PRO A 148 -21.73 -33.38 21.57
C PRO A 148 -22.08 -32.95 20.14
N PHE A 149 -21.26 -33.37 19.16
CA PHE A 149 -21.45 -33.02 17.76
C PHE A 149 -21.80 -34.27 16.94
N GLU A 150 -22.60 -34.06 15.89
CA GLU A 150 -22.91 -35.06 14.88
C GLU A 150 -22.29 -34.67 13.55
N TYR A 151 -21.74 -35.67 12.84
CA TYR A 151 -21.02 -35.44 11.58
C TYR A 151 -21.67 -36.23 10.46
N THR A 152 -22.12 -35.55 9.43
CA THR A 152 -22.66 -36.19 8.21
C THR A 152 -21.63 -36.05 7.08
N SER A 153 -21.22 -37.21 6.53
CA SER A 153 -20.23 -37.20 5.44
C SER A 153 -20.81 -36.62 4.16
N LEU A 154 -20.12 -35.63 3.58
CA LEU A 154 -20.40 -35.04 2.27
C LEU A 154 -19.64 -35.74 1.14
N GLY A 155 -18.85 -36.79 1.46
CA GLY A 155 -18.01 -37.52 0.52
C GLY A 155 -16.70 -36.80 0.16
N GLU A 156 -16.04 -37.35 -0.84
CA GLU A 156 -14.83 -36.75 -1.41
C GLU A 156 -15.20 -35.73 -2.47
N ARG A 157 -14.52 -34.57 -2.43
CA ARG A 157 -14.78 -33.44 -3.32
C ARG A 157 -13.50 -32.99 -4.00
N GLU A 158 -13.59 -32.69 -5.28
CA GLU A 158 -12.53 -32.06 -6.04
C GLU A 158 -12.67 -30.52 -5.93
N PHE A 159 -11.60 -29.86 -5.47
CA PHE A 159 -11.56 -28.41 -5.39
C PHE A 159 -10.55 -27.82 -6.36
N LYS A 160 -10.94 -26.79 -7.08
CA LYS A 160 -10.04 -26.09 -8.00
C LYS A 160 -8.82 -25.54 -7.25
N GLY A 161 -7.63 -25.99 -7.65
CA GLY A 161 -6.35 -25.60 -7.06
C GLY A 161 -5.80 -26.60 -6.03
N PHE A 162 -6.44 -27.76 -5.88
CA PHE A 162 -5.97 -28.89 -5.06
C PHE A 162 -5.88 -30.13 -5.92
N ASP A 163 -4.73 -30.81 -5.89
CA ASP A 163 -4.47 -32.01 -6.69
C ASP A 163 -5.10 -33.28 -6.09
N GLU A 164 -5.45 -33.26 -4.81
CA GLU A 164 -6.02 -34.37 -4.07
C GLU A 164 -7.51 -34.14 -3.76
N LEU A 165 -8.28 -35.24 -3.75
CA LEU A 165 -9.67 -35.23 -3.31
C LEU A 165 -9.75 -34.95 -1.80
N VAL A 166 -10.54 -33.95 -1.41
CA VAL A 166 -10.74 -33.58 -0.01
C VAL A 166 -12.06 -34.15 0.50
N ARG A 167 -12.01 -34.97 1.58
CA ARG A 167 -13.22 -35.43 2.24
C ARG A 167 -13.74 -34.38 3.22
N ALA A 168 -15.05 -34.11 3.18
CA ALA A 168 -15.72 -33.07 3.97
C ALA A 168 -16.90 -33.67 4.76
N TYR A 169 -17.22 -33.00 5.86
CA TYR A 169 -18.34 -33.35 6.73
C TYR A 169 -19.16 -32.08 7.06
N SER A 170 -20.48 -32.22 7.08
CA SER A 170 -21.35 -31.24 7.74
C SER A 170 -21.40 -31.53 9.22
N VAL A 171 -21.41 -30.50 10.06
CA VAL A 171 -21.40 -30.58 11.51
C VAL A 171 -22.67 -29.95 12.09
N SER A 172 -23.31 -30.62 13.02
CA SER A 172 -24.48 -30.13 13.76
C SER A 172 -24.40 -30.52 15.25
N PRO A 173 -25.08 -29.80 16.15
CA PRO A 173 -25.25 -30.23 17.53
C PRO A 173 -26.00 -31.58 17.58
N ARG A 174 -25.67 -32.43 18.52
CA ARG A 174 -26.45 -33.64 18.80
C ARG A 174 -27.70 -33.27 19.57
N ASP A 175 -28.86 -33.85 19.21
CA ASP A 175 -30.12 -33.57 19.89
C ASP A 175 -30.00 -33.66 21.41
N ASP A 176 -30.59 -32.68 22.13
CA ASP A 176 -30.57 -32.53 23.59
C ASP A 176 -29.20 -32.24 24.26
N SER A 177 -28.17 -31.83 23.54
CA SER A 177 -26.89 -31.49 24.14
C SER A 177 -26.57 -30.02 24.02
N SER A 178 -26.14 -29.36 25.12
CA SER A 178 -25.62 -28.01 25.11
C SER A 178 -24.24 -27.94 24.41
N ILE A 179 -24.01 -26.94 23.61
CA ILE A 179 -22.70 -26.65 23.05
C ILE A 179 -21.74 -26.35 24.21
N PRO A 180 -20.51 -26.88 24.23
CA PRO A 180 -19.56 -26.63 25.31
C PRO A 180 -19.27 -25.13 25.46
N GLU A 181 -19.47 -24.61 26.67
CA GLU A 181 -19.05 -23.24 27.00
C GLU A 181 -17.51 -23.17 27.02
N PRO A 182 -16.91 -22.00 26.65
CA PRO A 182 -15.47 -21.82 26.66
C PRO A 182 -14.90 -22.06 28.06
N GLU A 183 -13.86 -22.88 28.19
CA GLU A 183 -13.13 -23.04 29.46
C GLU A 183 -12.43 -21.72 29.79
N ALA A 184 -12.84 -21.10 30.91
CA ALA A 184 -12.13 -19.92 31.43
C ALA A 184 -10.67 -20.31 31.75
N PRO A 185 -9.67 -19.47 31.44
CA PRO A 185 -8.28 -19.77 31.73
C PRO A 185 -8.13 -19.99 33.26
N ALA A 186 -7.58 -21.14 33.64
CA ALA A 186 -7.41 -21.59 35.01
C ALA A 186 -6.56 -20.57 35.79
N ALA A 187 -7.21 -19.75 36.62
CA ALA A 187 -6.55 -18.92 37.61
C ALA A 187 -6.10 -19.82 38.77
N ASP A 188 -4.81 -19.94 38.96
CA ASP A 188 -4.17 -20.68 40.06
C ASP A 188 -4.42 -19.89 41.37
N VAL A 189 -5.54 -20.17 42.03
CA VAL A 189 -5.90 -19.56 43.34
C VAL A 189 -5.73 -20.59 44.44
N ARG A 190 -4.56 -20.58 45.07
CA ARG A 190 -4.44 -21.18 46.42
C ARG A 190 -5.11 -20.23 47.44
N GLN A 191 -6.27 -20.63 47.95
CA GLN A 191 -6.88 -19.98 49.09
C GLN A 191 -6.20 -20.42 50.40
N PRO A 192 -5.82 -19.54 51.31
CA PRO A 192 -5.67 -19.85 52.74
C PRO A 192 -6.94 -19.44 53.51
N ALA A 193 -7.25 -20.27 54.48
CA ALA A 193 -8.42 -20.33 55.32
C ALA A 193 -8.66 -19.05 56.16
N ALA A 194 -9.95 -18.79 56.41
CA ALA A 194 -10.46 -17.69 57.25
C ALA A 194 -10.12 -17.87 58.74
N GLN A 195 -9.74 -16.77 59.40
CA GLN A 195 -9.82 -16.57 60.86
C GLN A 195 -10.28 -15.17 61.25
N PRO A 196 -10.80 -14.93 62.50
CA PRO A 196 -11.90 -14.02 62.74
C PRO A 196 -11.46 -12.59 63.13
N TRP A 197 -12.37 -11.66 62.95
CA TRP A 197 -12.28 -10.24 63.19
C TRP A 197 -11.97 -9.88 64.65
N SER A 198 -10.98 -9.04 64.87
CA SER A 198 -10.91 -8.14 66.02
C SER A 198 -10.03 -6.89 65.76
N ARG A 199 -10.62 -5.71 66.00
CA ARG A 199 -9.99 -4.43 66.38
C ARG A 199 -9.01 -3.78 65.39
N TYR A 200 -9.51 -3.09 64.36
CA TYR A 200 -8.79 -1.92 63.77
C TYR A 200 -9.75 -1.06 62.92
N SER A 201 -10.68 -0.38 63.57
CA SER A 201 -11.65 0.49 62.85
C SER A 201 -11.11 1.90 62.50
N ILE A 202 -9.88 2.24 62.87
CA ILE A 202 -9.27 3.56 62.51
C ILE A 202 -8.28 3.43 61.35
N GLY A 203 -7.63 2.29 61.15
CA GLY A 203 -6.77 2.01 60.00
C GLY A 203 -7.53 1.84 58.69
N LEU A 204 -8.80 1.45 58.75
CA LEU A 204 -9.63 1.22 57.58
C LEU A 204 -10.02 2.51 56.83
N VAL A 205 -10.24 3.61 57.54
CA VAL A 205 -10.62 4.90 56.93
C VAL A 205 -9.43 5.55 56.24
N VAL A 206 -8.22 5.44 56.80
CA VAL A 206 -6.99 5.93 56.18
C VAL A 206 -6.57 5.05 55.01
N ALA A 207 -6.75 3.74 55.11
CA ALA A 207 -6.50 2.82 53.98
C ALA A 207 -7.53 3.03 52.85
N LEU A 208 -8.81 3.31 53.19
CA LEU A 208 -9.83 3.62 52.17
C LEU A 208 -9.56 4.97 51.49
N ALA A 209 -9.07 5.97 52.20
CA ALA A 209 -8.68 7.26 51.61
C ALA A 209 -7.43 7.15 50.73
N ILE A 210 -6.48 6.27 51.06
CA ILE A 210 -5.31 5.96 50.20
C ILE A 210 -5.71 5.10 49.02
N ILE A 211 -6.65 4.16 49.17
CA ILE A 211 -7.17 3.34 48.09
C ILE A 211 -8.04 4.16 47.15
N VAL A 212 -8.88 5.07 47.65
CA VAL A 212 -9.67 5.99 46.81
C VAL A 212 -8.79 7.05 46.16
N GLY A 213 -7.79 7.61 46.84
CA GLY A 213 -6.81 8.51 46.25
C GLY A 213 -5.88 7.82 45.28
N GLY A 214 -5.45 6.59 45.56
CA GLY A 214 -4.66 5.75 44.67
C GLY A 214 -5.45 5.21 43.48
N SER A 215 -6.73 4.87 43.66
CA SER A 215 -7.62 4.47 42.57
C SER A 215 -8.05 5.64 41.70
N LEU A 216 -8.20 6.86 42.25
CA LEU A 216 -8.41 8.08 41.46
C LEU A 216 -7.14 8.51 40.70
N ALA A 217 -5.95 8.27 41.27
CA ALA A 217 -4.68 8.46 40.56
C ALA A 217 -4.40 7.34 39.53
N TRP A 218 -4.94 6.13 39.74
CA TRP A 218 -4.86 5.03 38.79
C TRP A 218 -6.02 5.08 37.77
N TRP A 219 -7.10 5.73 38.08
CA TRP A 219 -8.20 5.99 37.16
C TRP A 219 -8.07 7.34 36.41
N GLN A 220 -6.90 7.95 36.40
CA GLN A 220 -6.56 8.78 35.27
C GLN A 220 -6.65 7.83 34.05
N PRO A 221 -7.50 8.15 33.05
CA PRO A 221 -7.58 7.30 31.88
C PRO A 221 -6.16 7.22 31.33
N TRP A 222 -5.55 6.04 31.42
CA TRP A 222 -4.44 5.69 30.61
C TRP A 222 -5.01 5.75 29.20
N HIS A 223 -4.95 6.92 28.62
CA HIS A 223 -4.93 6.96 27.17
C HIS A 223 -3.69 6.14 26.83
N PRO A 224 -3.82 4.95 26.19
CA PRO A 224 -2.66 4.30 25.68
C PRO A 224 -1.95 5.38 24.87
N LYS A 225 -0.69 5.69 25.17
CA LYS A 225 0.12 6.49 24.26
C LYS A 225 0.05 5.67 22.98
N ILE A 226 -0.74 6.16 22.04
CA ILE A 226 -0.86 5.59 20.70
C ILE A 226 0.56 5.68 20.18
N GLU A 227 1.30 4.57 20.17
CA GLU A 227 2.58 4.50 19.47
C GLU A 227 2.22 4.66 18.00
N LEU A 228 2.39 5.88 17.53
CA LEU A 228 2.30 6.19 16.11
C LEU A 228 3.41 5.40 15.41
N ALA A 229 3.10 4.67 14.38
CA ALA A 229 4.11 4.02 13.53
C ALA A 229 5.07 5.09 12.98
N HIS A 230 4.53 6.30 12.74
CA HIS A 230 5.28 7.50 12.38
C HIS A 230 4.92 8.67 13.32
N PRO A 231 5.89 9.52 13.73
CA PRO A 231 5.60 10.71 14.51
C PRO A 231 4.72 11.68 13.72
N LEU A 232 3.82 12.39 14.42
CA LEU A 232 3.06 13.47 13.81
C LEU A 232 4.02 14.56 13.32
N PRO A 233 3.83 15.08 12.09
CA PRO A 233 4.56 16.25 11.63
C PRO A 233 4.25 17.50 12.47
N ASP A 234 5.19 18.43 12.53
CA ASP A 234 5.00 19.73 13.24
C ASP A 234 3.91 20.60 12.58
N LYS A 235 3.65 20.40 11.29
CA LYS A 235 2.61 21.08 10.50
C LYS A 235 1.33 20.25 10.43
N PRO A 236 0.15 20.87 10.13
CA PRO A 236 -1.08 20.14 9.88
C PRO A 236 -0.82 19.00 8.88
N SER A 237 -1.42 17.84 9.12
CA SER A 237 -1.20 16.64 8.32
C SER A 237 -2.50 15.96 7.97
N ILE A 238 -2.62 15.53 6.69
CA ILE A 238 -3.84 14.94 6.15
C ILE A 238 -3.54 13.71 5.30
N ALA A 239 -4.40 12.71 5.41
CA ALA A 239 -4.52 11.58 4.50
C ALA A 239 -5.85 11.70 3.75
N ILE A 240 -5.84 11.59 2.42
CA ILE A 240 -7.03 11.63 1.58
C ILE A 240 -7.29 10.22 1.08
N LEU A 241 -8.32 9.57 1.60
CA LEU A 241 -8.71 8.23 1.18
C LEU A 241 -9.25 8.26 -0.26
N PRO A 242 -9.05 7.19 -1.04
CA PRO A 242 -9.69 7.06 -2.33
C PRO A 242 -11.21 7.21 -2.18
N PHE A 243 -11.80 8.07 -3.00
CA PHE A 243 -13.24 8.28 -2.95
C PHE A 243 -13.98 7.08 -3.52
N ASP A 244 -15.15 6.79 -2.95
CA ASP A 244 -16.01 5.73 -3.42
C ASP A 244 -16.76 6.13 -4.70
N ASN A 245 -16.82 5.22 -5.65
CA ASN A 245 -17.63 5.39 -6.85
C ASN A 245 -19.08 5.00 -6.58
N LEU A 246 -19.96 5.97 -6.41
CA LEU A 246 -21.40 5.78 -6.26
C LEU A 246 -22.16 5.97 -7.59
N SER A 247 -21.44 5.95 -8.72
CA SER A 247 -22.06 5.93 -10.03
C SER A 247 -22.61 4.53 -10.35
N ASP A 248 -23.71 4.45 -11.10
CA ASP A 248 -24.29 3.17 -11.53
C ASP A 248 -23.44 2.46 -12.62
N ASP A 249 -22.28 3.02 -13.00
CA ASP A 249 -21.38 2.57 -14.05
C ASP A 249 -19.95 2.38 -13.50
N PRO A 250 -19.48 1.13 -13.35
CA PRO A 250 -18.10 0.85 -12.90
C PRO A 250 -17.02 1.44 -13.83
N SER A 251 -17.33 1.70 -15.10
CA SER A 251 -16.38 2.31 -16.02
C SER A 251 -16.03 3.76 -15.66
N GLN A 252 -16.73 4.39 -14.70
CA GLN A 252 -16.43 5.72 -14.19
C GLN A 252 -15.35 5.73 -13.09
N GLU A 253 -14.82 4.58 -12.71
CA GLU A 253 -13.81 4.45 -11.64
C GLU A 253 -12.59 5.34 -11.90
N TYR A 254 -12.09 5.39 -13.16
CA TYR A 254 -10.96 6.27 -13.51
C TYR A 254 -11.22 7.74 -13.21
N PHE A 255 -12.47 8.18 -13.35
CA PHE A 255 -12.87 9.56 -13.07
C PHE A 255 -12.85 9.85 -11.56
N VAL A 256 -13.38 8.92 -10.75
CA VAL A 256 -13.41 9.04 -9.29
C VAL A 256 -11.97 9.01 -8.72
N ASP A 257 -11.15 8.09 -9.24
CA ASP A 257 -9.74 8.00 -8.88
C ASP A 257 -8.99 9.27 -9.26
N GLY A 258 -9.24 9.79 -10.47
CA GLY A 258 -8.66 11.06 -10.93
C GLY A 258 -9.06 12.24 -10.05
N MET A 259 -10.32 12.33 -9.63
CA MET A 259 -10.80 13.34 -8.69
C MET A 259 -10.07 13.28 -7.36
N THR A 260 -9.89 12.09 -6.80
CA THR A 260 -9.13 11.90 -5.56
C THR A 260 -7.68 12.32 -5.74
N GLU A 261 -7.05 11.93 -6.84
CA GLU A 261 -5.66 12.27 -7.14
C GLU A 261 -5.46 13.77 -7.37
N ASP A 262 -6.39 14.44 -8.05
CA ASP A 262 -6.34 15.90 -8.23
C ASP A 262 -6.45 16.62 -6.88
N LEU A 263 -7.30 16.18 -5.95
CA LEU A 263 -7.38 16.72 -4.59
C LEU A 263 -6.08 16.51 -3.81
N ILE A 264 -5.48 15.33 -3.89
CA ILE A 264 -4.16 15.04 -3.28
C ILE A 264 -3.13 16.00 -3.86
N THR A 265 -3.05 16.13 -5.19
CA THR A 265 -2.09 16.97 -5.90
C THR A 265 -2.27 18.45 -5.55
N ASP A 266 -3.50 18.95 -5.46
CA ASP A 266 -3.75 20.35 -5.16
C ASP A 266 -3.41 20.71 -3.71
N LEU A 267 -3.68 19.81 -2.77
CA LEU A 267 -3.29 19.98 -1.37
C LEU A 267 -1.79 19.78 -1.18
N ALA A 268 -1.16 18.93 -1.97
CA ALA A 268 0.28 18.65 -1.91
C ALA A 268 1.15 19.86 -2.32
N LYS A 269 0.62 20.79 -3.15
CA LYS A 269 1.28 22.07 -3.50
C LYS A 269 1.46 23.03 -2.32
N ILE A 270 0.83 22.72 -1.15
CA ILE A 270 0.85 23.58 0.03
C ILE A 270 1.98 23.16 0.96
N GLU A 271 3.02 23.97 1.08
CA GLU A 271 4.19 23.66 1.90
C GLU A 271 3.88 23.59 3.39
N SER A 272 2.93 24.40 3.86
CA SER A 272 2.48 24.41 5.26
C SER A 272 1.56 23.26 5.65
N LEU A 273 1.23 22.37 4.72
CA LEU A 273 0.47 21.13 4.93
C LEU A 273 1.36 19.90 4.68
N PHE A 274 1.19 18.86 5.46
CA PHE A 274 1.76 17.55 5.20
C PHE A 274 0.67 16.66 4.59
N VAL A 275 0.89 16.17 3.38
CA VAL A 275 -0.08 15.35 2.64
C VAL A 275 0.53 13.99 2.37
N ILE A 276 -0.16 12.93 2.75
CA ILE A 276 0.24 11.57 2.40
C ILE A 276 0.07 11.35 0.89
N ALA A 277 1.08 10.76 0.28
CA ALA A 277 1.11 10.52 -1.15
C ALA A 277 0.05 9.51 -1.61
N ARG A 278 -0.36 9.68 -2.86
CA ARG A 278 -1.37 8.84 -3.51
C ARG A 278 -1.07 7.35 -3.42
N ASN A 279 0.19 6.93 -3.62
CA ASN A 279 0.53 5.49 -3.67
C ASN A 279 0.13 4.79 -2.37
N THR A 280 0.49 5.37 -1.22
CA THR A 280 0.04 4.88 0.09
C THR A 280 -1.49 4.92 0.19
N MET A 281 -2.14 6.02 -0.19
CA MET A 281 -3.58 6.17 -0.01
C MET A 281 -4.38 5.15 -0.83
N PHE A 282 -3.96 4.85 -2.05
CA PHE A 282 -4.66 3.89 -2.91
C PHE A 282 -4.48 2.42 -2.48
N THR A 283 -3.62 2.13 -1.51
CA THR A 283 -3.58 0.79 -0.89
C THR A 283 -4.80 0.50 -0.02
N TYR A 284 -5.52 1.55 0.40
CA TYR A 284 -6.76 1.44 1.17
C TYR A 284 -8.01 1.30 0.30
N LYS A 285 -7.89 1.42 -1.03
CA LYS A 285 -9.02 1.35 -1.95
C LYS A 285 -9.73 0.01 -1.87
N GLY A 286 -11.07 0.06 -1.71
CA GLY A 286 -11.91 -1.13 -1.64
C GLY A 286 -11.76 -1.95 -0.37
N ARG A 287 -11.13 -1.41 0.66
CA ARG A 287 -10.99 -2.06 1.98
C ARG A 287 -11.89 -1.38 3.02
N PRO A 288 -12.48 -2.13 3.94
CA PRO A 288 -13.10 -1.53 5.12
C PRO A 288 -12.03 -0.85 5.96
N ILE A 289 -12.26 0.39 6.36
CA ILE A 289 -11.28 1.25 7.00
C ILE A 289 -11.81 1.73 8.34
N VAL A 290 -10.95 1.72 9.35
CA VAL A 290 -11.16 2.40 10.63
C VAL A 290 -10.27 3.65 10.64
N VAL A 291 -10.87 4.82 10.48
CA VAL A 291 -10.15 6.11 10.33
C VAL A 291 -9.09 6.35 11.40
N PRO A 292 -9.34 6.14 12.72
CA PRO A 292 -8.32 6.26 13.74
C PRO A 292 -7.10 5.35 13.56
N ASP A 293 -7.28 4.17 12.97
CA ASP A 293 -6.18 3.25 12.72
C ASP A 293 -5.32 3.73 11.57
N VAL A 294 -5.93 4.17 10.47
CA VAL A 294 -5.22 4.80 9.34
C VAL A 294 -4.45 6.03 9.80
N ALA A 295 -5.08 6.91 10.56
CA ALA A 295 -4.41 8.11 11.07
C ALA A 295 -3.21 7.78 11.96
N ARG A 296 -3.33 6.71 12.77
CA ARG A 296 -2.26 6.22 13.65
C ARG A 296 -1.11 5.62 12.84
N GLU A 297 -1.43 4.77 11.88
CA GLU A 297 -0.47 4.09 11.03
C GLU A 297 0.35 5.09 10.22
N LEU A 298 -0.33 6.05 9.57
CA LEU A 298 0.32 7.05 8.72
C LEU A 298 0.92 8.24 9.50
N GLY A 299 0.61 8.37 10.79
CA GLY A 299 1.03 9.49 11.61
C GLY A 299 0.49 10.82 11.07
N VAL A 300 -0.82 10.89 10.82
CA VAL A 300 -1.51 12.11 10.37
C VAL A 300 -2.58 12.53 11.36
N LYS A 301 -2.88 13.84 11.37
CA LYS A 301 -3.88 14.40 12.26
C LYS A 301 -5.30 14.31 11.69
N TYR A 302 -5.43 14.44 10.39
CA TYR A 302 -6.71 14.49 9.71
C TYR A 302 -6.81 13.43 8.63
N VAL A 303 -8.03 12.92 8.42
CA VAL A 303 -8.36 12.03 7.30
C VAL A 303 -9.54 12.62 6.55
N LEU A 304 -9.45 12.66 5.23
CA LEU A 304 -10.54 13.03 4.33
C LEU A 304 -11.09 11.78 3.68
N GLU A 305 -12.40 11.60 3.80
CA GLU A 305 -13.18 10.58 3.08
C GLU A 305 -14.13 11.25 2.11
N GLY A 306 -14.55 10.51 1.09
CA GLY A 306 -15.53 11.04 0.17
C GLY A 306 -16.09 9.99 -0.79
N SER A 307 -17.09 10.43 -1.54
CA SER A 307 -17.67 9.66 -2.62
C SER A 307 -18.04 10.55 -3.79
N VAL A 308 -17.96 10.00 -4.99
CA VAL A 308 -18.36 10.69 -6.22
C VAL A 308 -19.43 9.88 -6.94
N ARG A 309 -20.50 10.55 -7.35
CA ARG A 309 -21.52 9.99 -8.22
C ARG A 309 -21.60 10.82 -9.48
N ARG A 310 -21.37 10.20 -10.63
CA ARG A 310 -21.54 10.80 -11.95
C ARG A 310 -22.71 10.14 -12.67
N VAL A 311 -23.66 10.95 -13.13
CA VAL A 311 -24.80 10.50 -13.93
C VAL A 311 -24.95 11.46 -15.11
N ALA A 312 -24.61 11.00 -16.29
CA ALA A 312 -24.52 11.82 -17.51
C ALA A 312 -23.60 13.05 -17.31
N ASP A 313 -24.13 14.25 -17.37
CA ASP A 313 -23.41 15.51 -17.19
C ASP A 313 -23.42 16.04 -15.74
N ARG A 314 -24.02 15.33 -14.82
CA ARG A 314 -24.11 15.75 -13.41
C ARG A 314 -23.14 15.01 -12.53
N VAL A 315 -22.45 15.75 -11.68
CA VAL A 315 -21.52 15.20 -10.70
C VAL A 315 -21.96 15.62 -9.30
N ARG A 316 -21.98 14.66 -8.39
CA ARG A 316 -22.17 14.88 -6.95
C ARG A 316 -20.93 14.38 -6.22
N ILE A 317 -20.38 15.23 -5.36
CA ILE A 317 -19.24 14.89 -4.49
C ILE A 317 -19.71 15.06 -3.05
N ASN A 318 -19.53 14.03 -2.22
CA ASN A 318 -19.66 14.13 -0.77
C ASN A 318 -18.26 14.05 -0.20
N THR A 319 -17.95 14.89 0.78
CA THR A 319 -16.65 14.91 1.46
C THR A 319 -16.83 15.05 2.95
N GLN A 320 -15.98 14.39 3.73
CA GLN A 320 -15.97 14.43 5.18
C GLN A 320 -14.54 14.55 5.68
N LEU A 321 -14.28 15.54 6.53
CA LEU A 321 -13.00 15.71 7.21
C LEU A 321 -13.13 15.21 8.65
N ILE A 322 -12.27 14.28 9.02
CA ILE A 322 -12.33 13.54 10.27
C ILE A 322 -11.06 13.80 11.08
N ASP A 323 -11.21 14.04 12.39
CA ASP A 323 -10.08 14.05 13.31
C ASP A 323 -9.57 12.61 13.52
N GLY A 324 -8.34 12.37 13.13
CA GLY A 324 -7.76 11.02 13.11
C GLY A 324 -7.59 10.39 14.50
N ALA A 325 -7.49 11.20 15.56
CA ALA A 325 -7.32 10.67 16.91
C ALA A 325 -8.65 10.25 17.55
N SER A 326 -9.71 11.04 17.33
CA SER A 326 -11.01 10.84 17.94
C SER A 326 -12.02 10.13 17.04
N GLY A 327 -11.79 10.11 15.73
CA GLY A 327 -12.77 9.65 14.75
C GLY A 327 -13.97 10.61 14.58
N GLN A 328 -13.91 11.81 15.16
CA GLN A 328 -15.02 12.77 15.09
C GLN A 328 -15.02 13.52 13.76
N HIS A 329 -16.18 13.65 13.14
CA HIS A 329 -16.35 14.48 11.95
C HIS A 329 -16.20 15.96 12.33
N ILE A 330 -15.18 16.61 11.74
CA ILE A 330 -14.95 18.05 11.88
C ILE A 330 -15.86 18.83 10.94
N TRP A 331 -16.05 18.26 9.75
CA TRP A 331 -16.79 18.89 8.67
C TRP A 331 -17.28 17.83 7.69
N ALA A 332 -18.48 18.01 7.15
CA ALA A 332 -19.06 17.20 6.09
C ALA A 332 -19.90 18.09 5.16
N GLU A 333 -19.71 17.97 3.86
CA GLU A 333 -20.41 18.79 2.88
C GLU A 333 -20.68 18.01 1.60
N ARG A 334 -21.74 18.43 0.90
CA ARG A 334 -22.15 17.87 -0.39
C ARG A 334 -22.09 18.95 -1.47
N TYR A 335 -21.48 18.62 -2.59
CA TYR A 335 -21.34 19.47 -3.75
C TYR A 335 -22.04 18.85 -4.95
N ASP A 336 -22.93 19.63 -5.60
CA ASP A 336 -23.62 19.26 -6.83
C ASP A 336 -23.17 20.21 -7.93
N GLY A 337 -22.81 19.69 -9.12
CA GLY A 337 -22.38 20.47 -10.27
C GLY A 337 -22.57 19.74 -11.59
N SER A 338 -22.18 20.41 -12.69
CA SER A 338 -22.08 19.80 -14.01
C SER A 338 -20.66 19.35 -14.29
N LEU A 339 -20.49 18.41 -15.24
CA LEU A 339 -19.15 17.99 -15.68
C LEU A 339 -18.37 19.16 -16.29
N THR A 340 -19.04 20.12 -16.94
CA THR A 340 -18.42 21.32 -17.49
C THR A 340 -17.85 22.24 -16.42
N ASP A 341 -18.38 22.19 -15.19
CA ASP A 341 -17.94 23.00 -14.05
C ASP A 341 -17.06 22.22 -13.07
N ILE A 342 -16.54 21.05 -13.49
CA ILE A 342 -15.82 20.13 -12.59
C ILE A 342 -14.63 20.78 -11.90
N PHE A 343 -13.86 21.61 -12.60
CA PHE A 343 -12.72 22.30 -12.04
C PHE A 343 -13.11 23.31 -10.95
N ALA A 344 -14.22 24.05 -11.18
CA ALA A 344 -14.73 24.96 -10.16
C ALA A 344 -15.22 24.22 -8.92
N LEU A 345 -15.75 23.01 -9.11
CA LEU A 345 -16.19 22.13 -8.02
C LEU A 345 -15.01 21.61 -7.22
N GLN A 346 -13.92 21.17 -7.87
CA GLN A 346 -12.67 20.76 -7.25
C GLN A 346 -12.03 21.90 -6.45
N ASP A 347 -11.93 23.10 -7.06
CA ASP A 347 -11.41 24.31 -6.41
C ASP A 347 -12.19 24.67 -5.13
N LYS A 348 -13.52 24.49 -5.17
CA LYS A 348 -14.39 24.74 -4.03
C LYS A 348 -14.11 23.76 -2.90
N VAL A 349 -14.07 22.45 -3.20
CA VAL A 349 -13.76 21.38 -2.23
C VAL A 349 -12.40 21.64 -1.57
N THR A 350 -11.36 21.87 -2.38
CA THR A 350 -10.01 22.13 -1.89
C THR A 350 -9.96 23.39 -1.01
N SER A 351 -10.67 24.45 -1.39
CA SER A 351 -10.72 25.70 -0.61
C SER A 351 -11.39 25.53 0.74
N GLU A 352 -12.46 24.77 0.81
CA GLU A 352 -13.15 24.46 2.07
C GLU A 352 -12.26 23.63 2.99
N ILE A 353 -11.57 22.61 2.48
CA ILE A 353 -10.62 21.80 3.24
C ILE A 353 -9.54 22.69 3.87
N ILE A 354 -8.92 23.58 3.08
CA ILE A 354 -7.91 24.54 3.53
C ILE A 354 -8.47 25.44 4.65
N GLY A 355 -9.71 25.90 4.47
CA GLY A 355 -10.42 26.71 5.45
C GLY A 355 -10.65 25.98 6.78
N GLN A 356 -11.10 24.73 6.73
CA GLN A 356 -11.33 23.88 7.90
C GLN A 356 -10.01 23.56 8.64
N LEU A 357 -8.93 23.35 7.90
CA LEU A 357 -7.59 23.15 8.47
C LEU A 357 -6.95 24.45 8.98
N LYS A 358 -7.60 25.61 8.78
CA LYS A 358 -7.13 26.96 9.18
C LYS A 358 -5.74 27.29 8.63
N ILE A 359 -5.44 26.82 7.41
CA ILE A 359 -4.18 27.08 6.72
C ILE A 359 -4.24 28.46 6.06
N ARG A 360 -3.18 29.25 6.23
CA ARG A 360 -3.01 30.51 5.53
C ARG A 360 -2.05 30.32 4.37
N LEU A 361 -2.57 30.41 3.15
CA LEU A 361 -1.76 30.29 1.94
C LEU A 361 -0.91 31.55 1.73
N THR A 362 0.34 31.35 1.37
CA THR A 362 1.21 32.41 0.85
C THR A 362 0.77 32.87 -0.55
N PRO A 363 1.16 34.05 -1.04
CA PRO A 363 0.86 34.46 -2.41
C PRO A 363 1.35 33.46 -3.47
N ASP A 364 2.54 32.89 -3.27
CA ASP A 364 3.11 31.88 -4.19
C ASP A 364 2.32 30.58 -4.20
N GLU A 365 1.84 30.11 -3.05
CA GLU A 365 0.96 28.94 -2.96
C GLU A 365 -0.39 29.19 -3.63
N GLN A 366 -0.94 30.40 -3.51
CA GLN A 366 -2.17 30.77 -4.22
C GLN A 366 -1.97 30.73 -5.74
N ILE A 367 -0.85 31.24 -6.24
CA ILE A 367 -0.51 31.23 -7.68
C ILE A 367 -0.32 29.77 -8.15
N ARG A 368 0.46 28.96 -7.43
CA ARG A 368 0.69 27.55 -7.78
C ARG A 368 -0.63 26.75 -7.84
N ARG A 369 -1.52 27.00 -6.89
CA ARG A 369 -2.82 26.34 -6.84
C ARG A 369 -3.76 26.78 -7.97
N ALA A 370 -3.69 28.04 -8.40
CA ALA A 370 -4.53 28.55 -9.49
C ALA A 370 -4.16 27.97 -10.87
N GLY A 371 -2.99 27.34 -11.01
CA GLY A 371 -2.59 26.67 -12.25
C GLY A 371 -3.34 25.35 -12.42
N LYS A 372 -4.37 25.33 -13.28
CA LYS A 372 -5.24 24.16 -13.50
C LYS A 372 -4.69 23.13 -14.47
N GLY A 373 -3.61 23.43 -15.15
CA GLY A 373 -3.05 22.60 -16.21
C GLY A 373 -3.87 22.67 -17.51
N THR A 374 -5.20 22.59 -17.46
CA THR A 374 -6.11 22.76 -18.60
C THR A 374 -7.49 23.26 -18.16
N ASP A 375 -8.15 24.05 -19.00
CA ASP A 375 -9.58 24.40 -18.86
C ASP A 375 -10.48 23.51 -19.76
N ASN A 376 -9.88 22.61 -20.56
CA ASN A 376 -10.59 21.72 -21.47
C ASN A 376 -10.92 20.40 -20.76
N THR A 377 -12.20 20.21 -20.45
CA THR A 377 -12.70 19.01 -19.74
C THR A 377 -12.51 17.71 -20.54
N GLU A 378 -12.56 17.77 -21.89
CA GLU A 378 -12.30 16.59 -22.72
C GLU A 378 -10.80 16.23 -22.72
N ALA A 379 -9.91 17.23 -22.72
CA ALA A 379 -8.47 17.01 -22.58
C ALA A 379 -8.14 16.41 -21.21
N HIS A 380 -8.77 16.88 -20.15
CA HIS A 380 -8.61 16.35 -18.81
C HIS A 380 -9.13 14.91 -18.70
N ASP A 381 -10.31 14.61 -19.24
CA ASP A 381 -10.87 13.24 -19.26
C ASP A 381 -9.96 12.25 -20.02
N ALA A 382 -9.43 12.67 -21.17
CA ALA A 382 -8.44 11.90 -21.91
C ALA A 382 -7.16 11.67 -21.08
N TYR A 383 -6.65 12.72 -20.43
CA TYR A 383 -5.49 12.61 -19.55
C TYR A 383 -5.74 11.61 -18.41
N LEU A 384 -6.87 11.65 -17.72
CA LEU A 384 -7.18 10.74 -16.61
C LEU A 384 -7.21 9.28 -17.05
N LYS A 385 -7.78 8.97 -18.24
CA LYS A 385 -7.76 7.62 -18.82
C LYS A 385 -6.34 7.13 -19.09
N GLY A 386 -5.52 7.97 -19.71
CA GLY A 386 -4.10 7.65 -19.93
C GLY A 386 -3.34 7.49 -18.61
N TRP A 387 -3.65 8.34 -17.63
CA TRP A 387 -2.98 8.32 -16.34
C TRP A 387 -3.30 7.08 -15.51
N GLN A 388 -4.52 6.57 -15.55
CA GLN A 388 -4.90 5.29 -14.94
C GLN A 388 -4.04 4.14 -15.47
N LEU A 389 -3.80 4.09 -16.78
CA LEU A 389 -2.93 3.08 -17.40
C LEU A 389 -1.45 3.32 -17.02
N TYR A 390 -0.97 4.56 -17.17
CA TYR A 390 0.41 4.92 -16.84
C TYR A 390 0.82 4.47 -15.42
N ARG A 391 -0.09 4.58 -14.45
CA ARG A 391 0.14 4.21 -13.04
C ARG A 391 0.37 2.72 -12.79
N ARG A 392 -0.03 1.85 -13.69
CA ARG A 392 0.24 0.40 -13.58
C ARG A 392 1.70 0.06 -13.86
N TYR A 393 2.42 0.98 -14.47
CA TYR A 393 3.86 0.97 -14.65
C TYR A 393 4.38 -0.28 -15.40
N SER A 394 3.60 -0.80 -16.36
CA SER A 394 4.00 -1.88 -17.27
C SER A 394 4.24 -1.37 -18.69
N PRO A 395 5.09 -2.02 -19.49
CA PRO A 395 5.31 -1.64 -20.89
C PRO A 395 4.02 -1.65 -21.72
N GLU A 396 3.15 -2.63 -21.50
CA GLU A 396 1.88 -2.80 -22.18
C GLU A 396 0.92 -1.66 -21.88
N ASP A 397 0.78 -1.31 -20.58
CA ASP A 397 -0.05 -0.21 -20.14
C ASP A 397 0.48 1.14 -20.64
N PHE A 398 1.80 1.32 -20.75
CA PHE A 398 2.38 2.53 -21.35
C PHE A 398 1.99 2.67 -22.83
N VAL A 399 2.01 1.58 -23.61
CA VAL A 399 1.57 1.58 -25.01
C VAL A 399 0.11 1.98 -25.13
N GLU A 400 -0.75 1.46 -24.24
CA GLU A 400 -2.18 1.80 -24.21
C GLU A 400 -2.44 3.21 -23.73
N ALA A 401 -1.60 3.79 -22.85
CA ALA A 401 -1.74 5.15 -22.34
C ALA A 401 -1.42 6.23 -23.36
N ILE A 402 -0.46 5.99 -24.28
CA ILE A 402 0.03 6.98 -25.24
C ILE A 402 -1.12 7.63 -26.05
N PRO A 403 -2.06 6.90 -26.69
CA PRO A 403 -3.15 7.51 -27.45
C PRO A 403 -4.01 8.49 -26.65
N TYR A 404 -4.21 8.22 -25.38
CA TYR A 404 -5.00 9.10 -24.51
C TYR A 404 -4.25 10.40 -24.20
N PHE A 405 -2.96 10.34 -23.94
CA PHE A 405 -2.15 11.55 -23.72
C PHE A 405 -1.98 12.35 -25.00
N GLU A 406 -1.78 11.70 -26.16
CA GLU A 406 -1.77 12.37 -27.46
C GLU A 406 -3.11 13.08 -27.72
N ARG A 407 -4.23 12.40 -27.42
CA ARG A 407 -5.56 13.02 -27.54
C ARG A 407 -5.70 14.22 -26.62
N ALA A 408 -5.20 14.16 -25.39
CA ALA A 408 -5.21 15.27 -24.46
C ALA A 408 -4.42 16.48 -24.99
N THR A 409 -3.23 16.24 -25.61
CA THR A 409 -2.40 17.30 -26.21
C THR A 409 -2.95 17.84 -27.52
N GLU A 410 -3.73 17.06 -28.30
CA GLU A 410 -4.48 17.54 -29.45
C GLU A 410 -5.61 18.50 -29.06
N LEU A 411 -6.34 18.16 -27.98
CA LEU A 411 -7.46 18.94 -27.45
C LEU A 411 -6.98 20.22 -26.75
N ASP A 412 -5.84 20.16 -26.09
CA ASP A 412 -5.17 21.31 -25.48
C ASP A 412 -3.64 21.22 -25.66
N PRO A 413 -3.09 21.90 -26.68
CA PRO A 413 -1.64 21.89 -26.93
C PRO A 413 -0.77 22.49 -25.81
N ASN A 414 -1.38 23.21 -24.85
CA ASN A 414 -0.67 23.78 -23.71
C ASN A 414 -0.75 22.91 -22.46
N TYR A 415 -1.38 21.74 -22.54
CA TYR A 415 -1.55 20.86 -21.38
C TYR A 415 -0.23 20.22 -20.95
N GLY A 416 0.55 20.91 -20.11
CA GLY A 416 1.88 20.49 -19.64
C GLY A 416 1.92 19.11 -18.99
N ARG A 417 0.87 18.73 -18.22
CA ARG A 417 0.78 17.39 -17.59
C ARG A 417 0.75 16.26 -18.63
N ALA A 418 0.01 16.41 -19.72
CA ALA A 418 -0.08 15.40 -20.77
C ALA A 418 1.24 15.26 -21.55
N TRP A 419 1.89 16.39 -21.87
CA TRP A 419 3.21 16.38 -22.48
C TRP A 419 4.27 15.75 -21.57
N ALA A 420 4.25 16.03 -20.26
CA ALA A 420 5.16 15.43 -19.29
C ALA A 420 4.95 13.92 -19.18
N ALA A 421 3.70 13.44 -19.22
CA ALA A 421 3.39 12.02 -19.21
C ALA A 421 3.94 11.30 -20.45
N LEU A 422 3.77 11.87 -21.65
CA LEU A 422 4.39 11.36 -22.88
C LEU A 422 5.92 11.33 -22.77
N ALA A 423 6.53 12.41 -22.33
CA ALA A 423 7.98 12.49 -22.13
C ALA A 423 8.46 11.40 -21.15
N SER A 424 7.73 11.19 -20.06
CA SER A 424 8.05 10.17 -19.06
C SER A 424 8.00 8.74 -19.63
N ILE A 425 6.92 8.39 -20.35
CA ILE A 425 6.81 7.06 -20.97
C ILE A 425 8.00 6.77 -21.87
N TYR A 426 8.34 7.69 -22.78
CA TYR A 426 9.45 7.49 -23.71
C TYR A 426 10.81 7.50 -23.02
N TRP A 427 10.98 8.32 -21.96
CA TRP A 427 12.20 8.33 -21.15
C TRP A 427 12.39 7.02 -20.37
N ILE A 428 11.33 6.51 -19.71
CA ILE A 428 11.35 5.21 -19.02
C ILE A 428 11.65 4.09 -20.00
N THR A 429 11.03 4.11 -21.19
CA THR A 429 11.27 3.13 -22.26
C THR A 429 12.74 3.11 -22.68
N TYR A 430 13.35 4.27 -22.87
CA TYR A 430 14.78 4.40 -23.14
C TYR A 430 15.62 3.85 -21.99
N ARG A 431 15.38 4.30 -20.76
CA ARG A 431 16.18 3.95 -19.58
C ARG A 431 16.11 2.46 -19.21
N ARG A 432 14.95 1.82 -19.36
CA ARG A 432 14.73 0.42 -19.01
C ARG A 432 14.83 -0.54 -20.20
N ASN A 433 15.22 -0.05 -21.34
CA ASN A 433 15.30 -0.82 -22.57
C ASN A 433 13.97 -1.52 -22.94
N TYR A 434 12.84 -0.86 -22.69
CA TYR A 434 11.51 -1.34 -23.06
C TYR A 434 11.19 -1.14 -24.55
N ALA A 435 12.14 -0.68 -25.36
CA ALA A 435 11.94 -0.39 -26.78
C ALA A 435 11.31 -1.54 -27.56
N TRP A 436 11.58 -2.79 -27.16
CA TRP A 436 10.95 -3.97 -27.77
C TRP A 436 9.43 -4.00 -27.60
N SER A 437 8.90 -3.57 -26.46
CA SER A 437 7.45 -3.55 -26.18
C SER A 437 6.72 -2.48 -27.00
N LEU A 438 7.35 -1.34 -27.22
CA LEU A 438 6.80 -0.24 -28.04
C LEU A 438 6.95 -0.52 -29.55
N ILE A 439 7.94 -1.36 -29.93
CA ILE A 439 8.19 -1.77 -31.31
C ILE A 439 7.10 -2.71 -31.84
N VAL A 440 6.52 -3.53 -30.98
CA VAL A 440 5.61 -4.63 -31.36
C VAL A 440 4.14 -4.24 -31.19
N ASN A 441 3.78 -2.96 -31.10
CA ASN A 441 2.37 -2.60 -31.10
C ASN A 441 1.79 -2.81 -32.52
N PRO A 442 1.00 -3.88 -32.76
CA PRO A 442 0.47 -4.20 -34.08
C PRO A 442 -0.53 -3.15 -34.61
N ASN A 443 -0.96 -2.22 -33.77
CA ASN A 443 -1.89 -1.16 -34.11
C ASN A 443 -1.20 0.16 -34.48
N ARG A 444 0.14 0.21 -34.42
CA ARG A 444 0.94 1.36 -34.81
C ARG A 444 2.02 0.91 -35.80
N ASP A 445 1.96 1.39 -37.02
CA ASP A 445 3.00 1.19 -38.07
C ASP A 445 4.34 1.90 -37.72
N GLU A 446 4.51 2.38 -36.48
CA GLU A 446 5.64 3.19 -36.06
C GLU A 446 6.64 2.38 -35.23
N PHE A 447 7.76 2.05 -35.83
CA PHE A 447 8.92 1.50 -35.15
C PHE A 447 9.65 2.60 -34.38
N VAL A 448 9.68 2.49 -33.06
CA VAL A 448 10.47 3.38 -32.22
C VAL A 448 11.76 2.68 -31.79
N SER A 449 12.87 3.06 -32.40
CA SER A 449 14.20 2.61 -31.96
C SER A 449 14.52 3.13 -30.57
N TRP A 450 15.54 2.54 -29.92
CA TRP A 450 16.04 2.99 -28.63
C TRP A 450 16.41 4.49 -28.63
N ASP A 451 17.20 4.94 -29.63
CA ASP A 451 17.49 6.36 -29.81
C ASP A 451 16.24 7.19 -30.13
N GLY A 452 15.31 6.64 -30.90
CA GLY A 452 14.05 7.29 -31.21
C GLY A 452 13.19 7.54 -29.97
N ALA A 453 13.23 6.65 -28.98
CA ALA A 453 12.55 6.84 -27.69
C ALA A 453 13.14 8.03 -26.92
N ARG A 454 14.48 8.11 -26.82
CA ARG A 454 15.18 9.25 -26.21
C ARG A 454 14.83 10.57 -26.90
N ASP A 455 14.86 10.59 -28.24
CA ASP A 455 14.57 11.79 -29.02
C ASP A 455 13.12 12.24 -28.89
N LYS A 456 12.17 11.28 -28.82
CA LYS A 456 10.76 11.59 -28.54
C LYS A 456 10.59 12.14 -27.13
N ALA A 457 11.23 11.52 -26.11
CA ALA A 457 11.22 12.03 -24.75
C ALA A 457 11.68 13.50 -24.68
N GLY A 458 12.79 13.82 -25.36
CA GLY A 458 13.31 15.19 -25.43
C GLY A 458 12.33 16.17 -26.08
N ARG A 459 11.73 15.80 -27.21
CA ARG A 459 10.74 16.65 -27.89
C ARG A 459 9.47 16.90 -27.05
N TYR A 460 8.95 15.87 -26.41
CA TYR A 460 7.77 16.01 -25.54
C TYR A 460 8.10 16.79 -24.28
N LEU A 461 9.28 16.61 -23.71
CA LEU A 461 9.74 17.40 -22.58
C LEU A 461 9.87 18.89 -22.93
N GLU A 462 10.36 19.23 -24.13
CA GLU A 462 10.40 20.63 -24.59
C GLU A 462 9.00 21.25 -24.64
N GLN A 463 7.96 20.49 -25.04
CA GLN A 463 6.58 20.97 -24.97
C GLN A 463 6.10 21.10 -23.51
N ALA A 464 6.38 20.10 -22.67
CA ALA A 464 6.01 20.12 -21.26
C ALA A 464 6.62 21.30 -20.50
N MET A 465 7.82 21.72 -20.87
CA MET A 465 8.53 22.84 -20.23
C MET A 465 7.97 24.23 -20.60
N ARG A 466 6.94 24.31 -21.45
CA ARG A 466 6.20 25.58 -21.70
C ARG A 466 5.21 25.86 -20.57
N ASP A 467 4.62 24.82 -19.98
CA ASP A 467 3.81 24.86 -18.76
C ASP A 467 4.36 23.78 -17.80
N PRO A 468 5.48 24.06 -17.10
CA PRO A 468 6.27 23.05 -16.43
C PRO A 468 5.56 22.51 -15.19
N THR A 469 5.53 21.19 -15.10
CA THR A 469 4.97 20.42 -13.98
C THR A 469 6.09 19.81 -13.12
N PRO A 470 5.80 19.33 -11.88
CA PRO A 470 6.77 18.56 -11.10
C PRO A 470 7.38 17.41 -11.90
N LEU A 471 6.56 16.63 -12.61
CA LEU A 471 7.01 15.50 -13.44
C LEU A 471 7.96 15.97 -14.57
N ALA A 472 7.68 17.09 -15.25
CA ALA A 472 8.56 17.63 -16.28
C ALA A 472 9.95 17.96 -15.72
N HIS A 473 10.02 18.61 -14.55
CA HIS A 473 11.27 18.92 -13.88
C HIS A 473 12.00 17.67 -13.35
N GLN A 474 11.26 16.64 -12.91
CA GLN A 474 11.84 15.34 -12.51
C GLN A 474 12.54 14.67 -13.70
N ILE A 475 11.90 14.64 -14.88
CA ILE A 475 12.48 14.06 -16.10
C ILE A 475 13.70 14.86 -16.55
N GLU A 476 13.61 16.20 -16.56
CA GLU A 476 14.73 17.08 -16.92
C GLU A 476 15.92 16.90 -15.96
N SER A 477 15.65 16.70 -14.67
CA SER A 477 16.67 16.36 -13.69
C SER A 477 17.37 15.04 -14.04
N GLN A 478 16.57 14.00 -14.40
CA GLN A 478 17.10 12.70 -14.78
C GLN A 478 17.97 12.78 -16.04
N ILE A 479 17.48 13.45 -17.07
CA ILE A 479 18.25 13.69 -18.30
C ILE A 479 19.55 14.44 -17.97
N SER A 480 19.47 15.50 -17.17
CA SER A 480 20.63 16.33 -16.82
C SER A 480 21.73 15.54 -16.11
N TRP A 481 21.43 14.68 -15.12
CA TRP A 481 22.48 13.90 -14.46
C TRP A 481 23.05 12.80 -15.37
N GLU A 482 22.25 12.24 -16.28
CA GLU A 482 22.75 11.29 -17.27
C GLU A 482 23.80 11.92 -18.17
N TYR A 483 23.58 13.15 -18.62
CA TYR A 483 24.56 13.94 -19.36
C TYR A 483 25.61 14.64 -18.47
N ARG A 484 25.73 14.22 -17.19
CA ARG A 484 26.69 14.73 -16.20
C ARG A 484 26.57 16.23 -15.90
N GLN A 485 25.41 16.83 -16.15
CA GLN A 485 25.08 18.22 -15.84
C GLN A 485 24.52 18.32 -14.41
N PHE A 486 25.31 17.94 -13.40
CA PHE A 486 24.84 17.70 -12.02
C PHE A 486 24.22 18.92 -11.35
N ASP A 487 24.75 20.12 -11.59
CA ASP A 487 24.22 21.34 -10.99
C ASP A 487 22.84 21.71 -11.60
N ARG A 488 22.66 21.44 -12.91
CA ARG A 488 21.36 21.56 -13.58
C ARG A 488 20.39 20.49 -13.04
N ALA A 489 20.82 19.25 -12.91
CA ALA A 489 20.00 18.18 -12.35
C ALA A 489 19.45 18.52 -10.97
N ILE A 490 20.32 19.00 -10.05
CA ILE A 490 19.89 19.45 -8.72
C ILE A 490 18.96 20.65 -8.82
N GLY A 491 19.23 21.60 -9.74
CA GLY A 491 18.38 22.77 -9.97
C GLY A 491 16.96 22.39 -10.40
N GLU A 492 16.84 21.45 -11.33
CA GLU A 492 15.54 20.97 -11.82
C GLU A 492 14.79 20.17 -10.75
N ALA A 493 15.48 19.27 -10.02
CA ALA A 493 14.87 18.54 -8.91
C ALA A 493 14.37 19.49 -7.80
N LYS A 494 15.10 20.57 -7.50
CA LYS A 494 14.64 21.61 -6.58
C LYS A 494 13.37 22.30 -7.06
N ARG A 495 13.23 22.54 -8.37
CA ARG A 495 12.01 23.13 -8.95
C ARG A 495 10.83 22.16 -8.83
N ALA A 496 11.05 20.85 -9.06
CA ALA A 496 10.02 19.84 -8.86
C ALA A 496 9.48 19.87 -7.42
N VAL A 497 10.38 19.81 -6.41
CA VAL A 497 10.00 19.90 -4.98
C VAL A 497 9.38 21.25 -4.62
N ALA A 498 9.81 22.35 -5.23
CA ALA A 498 9.23 23.67 -4.97
C ALA A 498 7.80 23.80 -5.53
N LEU A 499 7.50 23.15 -6.67
CA LEU A 499 6.15 23.12 -7.24
C LEU A 499 5.21 22.22 -6.43
N ASP A 500 5.71 21.08 -5.96
CA ASP A 500 4.97 20.15 -5.12
C ASP A 500 5.86 19.63 -3.97
N PRO A 501 5.82 20.29 -2.80
CA PRO A 501 6.65 19.90 -1.65
C PRO A 501 6.29 18.56 -1.01
N ASN A 502 5.11 18.04 -1.30
CA ASN A 502 4.60 16.76 -0.78
C ASN A 502 4.61 15.64 -1.85
N ASP A 503 5.26 15.87 -3.01
CA ASP A 503 5.47 14.82 -4.01
C ASP A 503 6.71 13.97 -3.66
N PRO A 504 6.54 12.67 -3.29
CA PRO A 504 7.68 11.79 -2.99
C PRO A 504 8.61 11.60 -4.19
N ASP A 505 8.09 11.63 -5.43
CA ASP A 505 8.88 11.46 -6.64
C ASP A 505 9.79 12.67 -6.92
N GLY A 506 9.37 13.88 -6.49
CA GLY A 506 10.21 15.08 -6.49
C GLY A 506 11.43 14.91 -5.55
N HIS A 507 11.21 14.37 -4.36
CA HIS A 507 12.25 14.05 -3.40
C HIS A 507 13.16 12.91 -3.90
N LEU A 508 12.61 11.91 -4.57
CA LEU A 508 13.36 10.84 -5.22
C LEU A 508 14.28 11.36 -6.31
N ALA A 509 13.78 12.23 -7.20
CA ALA A 509 14.58 12.87 -8.24
C ALA A 509 15.73 13.71 -7.64
N MET A 510 15.44 14.45 -6.55
CA MET A 510 16.45 15.20 -5.80
C MET A 510 17.52 14.26 -5.23
N ALA A 511 17.12 13.16 -4.61
CA ALA A 511 18.05 12.20 -4.02
C ALA A 511 18.99 11.60 -5.07
N TRP A 512 18.50 11.19 -6.24
CA TRP A 512 19.35 10.69 -7.33
C TRP A 512 20.31 11.76 -7.87
N ALA A 513 19.84 13.00 -8.09
CA ALA A 513 20.70 14.09 -8.53
C ALA A 513 21.83 14.37 -7.53
N LEU A 514 21.54 14.31 -6.23
CA LEU A 514 22.52 14.48 -5.16
C LEU A 514 23.48 13.29 -5.05
N ILE A 515 23.02 12.04 -5.24
CA ILE A 515 23.87 10.84 -5.31
C ILE A 515 24.95 11.03 -6.38
N PHE A 516 24.55 11.33 -7.60
CA PHE A 516 25.49 11.47 -8.70
C PHE A 516 26.40 12.70 -8.57
N ALA A 517 25.92 13.76 -7.92
CA ALA A 517 26.73 14.92 -7.59
C ALA A 517 27.72 14.70 -6.41
N GLY A 518 27.62 13.55 -5.72
CA GLY A 518 28.48 13.19 -4.57
C GLY A 518 28.06 13.85 -3.25
N ARG A 519 26.81 14.30 -3.11
CA ARG A 519 26.23 14.90 -1.89
C ARG A 519 25.38 13.88 -1.14
N THR A 520 26.04 12.77 -0.74
CA THR A 520 25.35 11.55 -0.25
C THR A 520 24.52 11.77 1.02
N GLY A 521 24.98 12.60 1.97
CA GLY A 521 24.22 12.90 3.19
C GLY A 521 22.89 13.62 2.91
N GLU A 522 22.90 14.57 1.98
CA GLU A 522 21.69 15.28 1.55
C GLU A 522 20.76 14.39 0.71
N ALA A 523 21.35 13.47 -0.06
CA ALA A 523 20.59 12.48 -0.82
C ALA A 523 19.80 11.54 0.10
N ILE A 524 20.43 11.02 1.16
CA ILE A 524 19.78 10.18 2.16
C ILE A 524 18.62 10.94 2.81
N ALA A 525 18.85 12.18 3.27
CA ALA A 525 17.81 12.99 3.89
C ALA A 525 16.63 13.27 2.92
N SER A 526 16.90 13.48 1.62
CA SER A 526 15.85 13.66 0.61
C SER A 526 15.07 12.37 0.37
N ALA A 527 15.74 11.22 0.31
CA ALA A 527 15.08 9.93 0.18
C ALA A 527 14.17 9.62 1.38
N GLU A 528 14.65 9.86 2.60
CA GLU A 528 13.86 9.70 3.83
C GLU A 528 12.65 10.63 3.87
N ALA A 529 12.78 11.87 3.39
CA ALA A 529 11.66 12.79 3.28
C ALA A 529 10.59 12.26 2.31
N GLY A 530 10.98 11.75 1.14
CA GLY A 530 10.04 11.12 0.21
C GLY A 530 9.35 9.90 0.80
N MET A 531 10.11 9.03 1.50
CA MET A 531 9.57 7.84 2.18
C MET A 531 8.60 8.21 3.32
N ARG A 532 8.78 9.35 3.98
CA ARG A 532 7.83 9.81 5.01
C ARG A 532 6.51 10.30 4.42
N LEU A 533 6.55 10.89 3.21
CA LEU A 533 5.36 11.30 2.46
C LEU A 533 4.60 10.10 1.88
N ASP A 534 5.30 9.04 1.55
CA ASP A 534 4.75 7.79 0.98
C ASP A 534 5.20 6.59 1.83
N PRO A 535 4.57 6.29 2.99
CA PRO A 535 4.96 5.20 3.88
C PRO A 535 5.01 3.82 3.22
N TYR A 536 4.17 3.58 2.21
CA TYR A 536 4.20 2.38 1.36
C TYR A 536 5.01 2.58 0.07
N TYR A 537 6.14 3.26 0.23
CA TYR A 537 7.01 3.66 -0.88
C TYR A 537 7.42 2.49 -1.78
N PRO A 538 7.52 2.73 -3.11
CA PRO A 538 7.99 1.73 -4.05
C PRO A 538 9.52 1.52 -3.98
N ALA A 539 9.99 0.43 -4.58
CA ALA A 539 11.41 0.03 -4.59
C ALA A 539 12.43 1.15 -4.92
N PRO A 540 12.18 2.10 -5.84
CA PRO A 540 13.15 3.15 -6.16
C PRO A 540 13.60 4.01 -4.98
N HIS A 541 12.75 4.23 -3.96
CA HIS A 541 13.12 4.97 -2.76
C HIS A 541 14.16 4.22 -1.92
N LEU A 542 13.99 2.90 -1.78
CA LEU A 542 15.00 2.05 -1.13
C LEU A 542 16.28 1.91 -1.97
N ALA A 543 16.16 1.94 -3.29
CA ALA A 543 17.31 1.88 -4.19
C ALA A 543 18.24 3.09 -4.00
N VAL A 544 17.67 4.31 -3.98
CA VAL A 544 18.48 5.52 -3.77
C VAL A 544 19.03 5.61 -2.35
N LEU A 545 18.23 5.21 -1.34
CA LEU A 545 18.68 5.14 0.06
C LEU A 545 19.85 4.16 0.22
N GLY A 546 19.71 2.94 -0.33
CA GLY A 546 20.76 1.93 -0.30
C GLY A 546 22.02 2.36 -1.04
N THR A 547 21.90 3.04 -2.18
CA THR A 547 23.02 3.61 -2.90
C THR A 547 23.70 4.73 -2.11
N GLY A 548 22.93 5.57 -1.41
CA GLY A 548 23.46 6.60 -0.51
C GLY A 548 24.26 6.01 0.65
N HIS A 549 23.73 4.97 1.29
CA HIS A 549 24.47 4.23 2.32
C HIS A 549 25.74 3.57 1.78
N LEU A 550 25.68 2.99 0.58
CA LEU A 550 26.83 2.39 -0.10
C LEU A 550 27.96 3.40 -0.29
N LEU A 551 27.66 4.56 -0.87
CA LEU A 551 28.63 5.63 -1.13
C LEU A 551 29.12 6.30 0.16
N SER A 552 28.36 6.18 1.25
CA SER A 552 28.75 6.57 2.61
C SER A 552 29.54 5.48 3.35
N GLN A 553 29.88 4.37 2.67
CA GLN A 553 30.58 3.20 3.21
C GLN A 553 29.84 2.48 4.35
N GLN A 554 28.52 2.67 4.42
CA GLN A 554 27.64 1.97 5.37
C GLN A 554 27.11 0.68 4.72
N TYR A 555 28.00 -0.25 4.41
CA TYR A 555 27.73 -1.39 3.53
C TYR A 555 26.61 -2.32 4.04
N THR A 556 26.49 -2.53 5.35
CA THR A 556 25.43 -3.34 5.95
C THR A 556 24.05 -2.68 5.79
N ALA A 557 23.98 -1.37 5.99
CA ALA A 557 22.72 -0.62 5.76
C ALA A 557 22.36 -0.59 4.27
N ALA A 558 23.36 -0.46 3.39
CA ALA A 558 23.18 -0.54 1.95
C ALA A 558 22.61 -1.91 1.53
N GLU A 559 23.20 -3.00 2.01
CA GLU A 559 22.70 -4.36 1.77
C GLU A 559 21.23 -4.50 2.19
N ALA A 560 20.89 -4.09 3.42
CA ALA A 560 19.54 -4.21 3.95
C ALA A 560 18.51 -3.45 3.09
N ALA A 561 18.82 -2.20 2.73
CA ALA A 561 17.93 -1.38 1.90
C ALA A 561 17.78 -1.95 0.48
N LEU A 562 18.88 -2.36 -0.17
CA LEU A 562 18.86 -2.89 -1.54
C LEU A 562 18.20 -4.26 -1.63
N LYS A 563 18.38 -5.14 -0.64
CA LYS A 563 17.66 -6.42 -0.56
C LYS A 563 16.16 -6.20 -0.43
N ARG A 564 15.75 -5.26 0.43
CA ARG A 564 14.35 -4.90 0.57
C ARG A 564 13.77 -4.31 -0.71
N ALA A 565 14.54 -3.44 -1.42
CA ALA A 565 14.15 -2.92 -2.72
C ALA A 565 13.93 -4.04 -3.75
N LEU A 566 14.86 -5.00 -3.82
CA LEU A 566 14.77 -6.15 -4.71
C LEU A 566 13.59 -7.06 -4.33
N GLY A 567 13.27 -7.20 -3.04
CA GLY A 567 12.08 -7.92 -2.57
C GLY A 567 10.76 -7.27 -3.01
N LEU A 568 10.71 -5.93 -3.05
CA LEU A 568 9.54 -5.18 -3.56
C LEU A 568 9.42 -5.23 -5.08
N ASN A 569 10.54 -5.29 -5.81
CA ASN A 569 10.55 -5.38 -7.26
C ASN A 569 11.68 -6.32 -7.74
N PRO A 570 11.43 -7.64 -7.78
CA PRO A 570 12.43 -8.63 -8.21
C PRO A 570 12.87 -8.49 -9.67
N GLU A 571 12.05 -7.84 -10.50
CA GLU A 571 12.33 -7.65 -11.93
C GLU A 571 13.24 -6.45 -12.20
N ASP A 572 13.47 -5.56 -11.22
CA ASP A 572 14.37 -4.42 -11.42
C ASP A 572 15.84 -4.82 -11.27
N LYS A 573 16.40 -5.30 -12.36
CA LYS A 573 17.80 -5.77 -12.42
C LYS A 573 18.83 -4.66 -12.20
N ASN A 574 18.45 -3.38 -12.26
CA ASN A 574 19.35 -2.27 -11.94
C ASN A 574 19.75 -2.25 -10.45
N LEU A 575 18.93 -2.86 -9.58
CA LEU A 575 19.24 -3.03 -8.16
C LEU A 575 20.42 -3.99 -7.91
N LEU A 576 20.70 -4.86 -8.87
CA LEU A 576 21.77 -5.86 -8.73
C LEU A 576 23.16 -5.24 -8.69
N ALA A 577 23.40 -4.14 -9.44
CA ALA A 577 24.72 -3.49 -9.44
C ALA A 577 25.12 -2.95 -8.06
N PRO A 578 24.37 -2.05 -7.42
CA PRO A 578 24.75 -1.54 -6.10
C PRO A 578 24.75 -2.64 -5.02
N LEU A 579 23.89 -3.65 -5.13
CA LEU A 579 23.89 -4.79 -4.21
C LEU A 579 25.16 -5.64 -4.38
N THR A 580 25.60 -5.90 -5.61
CA THR A 580 26.88 -6.57 -5.91
C THR A 580 28.07 -5.82 -5.30
N VAL A 581 28.08 -4.48 -5.45
CA VAL A 581 29.12 -3.62 -4.87
C VAL A 581 29.12 -3.72 -3.34
N ALA A 582 27.94 -3.69 -2.72
CA ALA A 582 27.81 -3.84 -1.26
C ALA A 582 28.36 -5.19 -0.77
N TYR A 583 28.01 -6.29 -1.44
CA TYR A 583 28.54 -7.62 -1.13
C TYR A 583 30.07 -7.71 -1.33
N GLY A 584 30.59 -7.11 -2.41
CA GLY A 584 32.05 -7.07 -2.65
C GLY A 584 32.82 -6.37 -1.53
N HIS A 585 32.26 -5.28 -0.97
CA HIS A 585 32.88 -4.58 0.16
C HIS A 585 32.66 -5.28 1.50
N LEU A 586 31.59 -6.05 1.65
CA LEU A 586 31.33 -6.89 2.84
C LEU A 586 32.08 -8.23 2.80
N GLU A 587 32.87 -8.49 1.75
CA GLU A 587 33.60 -9.74 1.53
C GLU A 587 32.68 -10.98 1.43
N LYS A 588 31.39 -10.80 1.11
CA LYS A 588 30.41 -11.85 0.87
C LYS A 588 30.57 -12.39 -0.55
N GLN A 589 31.60 -13.22 -0.77
CA GLN A 589 32.07 -13.61 -2.10
C GLN A 589 31.06 -14.46 -2.89
N GLU A 590 30.27 -15.32 -2.24
CA GLU A 590 29.29 -16.16 -2.91
C GLU A 590 28.12 -15.33 -3.40
N GLU A 591 27.56 -14.49 -2.53
CA GLU A 591 26.46 -13.58 -2.86
C GLU A 591 26.89 -12.55 -3.92
N ALA A 592 28.09 -11.99 -3.79
CA ALA A 592 28.64 -11.03 -4.75
C ALA A 592 28.74 -11.64 -6.15
N ARG A 593 29.27 -12.87 -6.28
CA ARG A 593 29.39 -13.57 -7.55
C ARG A 593 28.02 -13.95 -8.13
N ALA A 594 27.09 -14.43 -7.28
CA ALA A 594 25.75 -14.80 -7.71
C ALA A 594 24.99 -13.58 -8.26
N THR A 595 25.06 -12.44 -7.52
CA THR A 595 24.40 -11.19 -7.93
C THR A 595 25.04 -10.59 -9.18
N LEU A 596 26.39 -10.61 -9.26
CA LEU A 596 27.12 -10.17 -10.43
C LEU A 596 26.72 -10.99 -11.68
N LYS A 597 26.61 -12.31 -11.54
CA LYS A 597 26.19 -13.18 -12.65
C LYS A 597 24.81 -12.80 -13.15
N GLN A 598 23.83 -12.61 -12.27
CA GLN A 598 22.48 -12.17 -12.66
C GLN A 598 22.50 -10.81 -13.37
N TYR A 599 23.31 -9.88 -12.87
CA TYR A 599 23.46 -8.55 -13.47
C TYR A 599 24.12 -8.63 -14.86
N THR A 600 25.17 -9.45 -15.04
CA THR A 600 25.85 -9.63 -16.32
C THR A 600 24.96 -10.35 -17.35
N GLU A 601 24.13 -11.30 -16.92
CA GLU A 601 23.15 -11.97 -17.79
C GLU A 601 22.07 -11.00 -18.27
N PHE A 602 21.67 -10.04 -17.45
CA PHE A 602 20.73 -8.98 -17.83
C PHE A 602 21.34 -8.05 -18.91
N LEU A 603 22.64 -7.79 -18.84
CA LEU A 603 23.35 -6.90 -19.76
C LEU A 603 23.95 -7.64 -20.97
N ILE A 604 23.34 -8.72 -21.44
CA ILE A 604 23.80 -9.62 -22.51
C ILE A 604 24.35 -8.91 -23.75
N LEU A 605 23.97 -7.67 -24.02
CA LEU A 605 24.41 -6.89 -25.17
C LEU A 605 25.79 -6.22 -24.98
N TYR A 606 26.36 -6.27 -23.76
CA TYR A 606 27.61 -5.58 -23.44
C TYR A 606 28.68 -6.57 -22.97
N ALA A 607 29.91 -6.39 -23.44
CA ALA A 607 31.03 -7.15 -22.91
C ALA A 607 31.17 -6.91 -21.40
N PRO A 608 31.45 -7.94 -20.58
CA PRO A 608 31.53 -7.81 -19.11
C PRO A 608 32.81 -7.07 -18.70
N ARG A 609 32.87 -5.78 -18.95
CA ARG A 609 33.98 -4.89 -18.59
C ARG A 609 33.54 -3.85 -17.59
N VAL A 610 34.40 -3.51 -16.62
CA VAL A 610 34.12 -2.54 -15.57
C VAL A 610 33.70 -1.18 -16.13
N GLU A 611 34.36 -0.71 -17.18
CA GLU A 611 34.06 0.57 -17.83
C GLU A 611 32.62 0.65 -18.37
N THR A 612 32.12 -0.45 -18.95
CA THR A 612 30.74 -0.51 -19.47
C THR A 612 29.71 -0.40 -18.35
N TYR A 613 29.98 -1.06 -17.22
CA TYR A 613 29.09 -0.97 -16.06
C TYR A 613 29.16 0.41 -15.38
N MET A 614 30.36 0.98 -15.30
CA MET A 614 30.56 2.31 -14.72
C MET A 614 29.91 3.42 -15.52
N ALA A 615 29.78 3.26 -16.86
CA ALA A 615 29.11 4.23 -17.71
C ALA A 615 27.63 4.46 -17.34
N GLN A 616 26.97 3.44 -16.78
CA GLN A 616 25.58 3.55 -16.33
C GLN A 616 25.41 4.30 -15.00
N TRP A 617 26.54 4.56 -14.32
CA TRP A 617 26.58 5.21 -13.01
C TRP A 617 27.43 6.50 -13.08
N PRO A 618 26.85 7.61 -13.54
CA PRO A 618 27.58 8.83 -13.90
C PRO A 618 28.01 9.65 -12.67
N PHE A 619 28.75 9.06 -11.72
CA PHE A 619 29.24 9.76 -10.53
C PHE A 619 30.12 10.96 -10.90
N LYS A 620 29.95 12.10 -10.19
CA LYS A 620 30.80 13.29 -10.32
C LYS A 620 32.16 13.10 -9.68
N ARG A 621 32.18 12.50 -8.45
CA ARG A 621 33.41 12.35 -7.67
C ARG A 621 34.16 11.08 -8.06
N GLU A 622 35.44 11.21 -8.25
CA GLU A 622 36.33 10.07 -8.52
C GLU A 622 36.32 9.05 -7.37
N THR A 623 36.23 9.52 -6.11
CA THR A 623 36.12 8.65 -4.94
C THR A 623 34.92 7.71 -5.02
N ASP A 624 33.78 8.18 -5.55
CA ASP A 624 32.57 7.38 -5.70
C ASP A 624 32.73 6.37 -6.84
N MET A 625 33.35 6.80 -7.95
CA MET A 625 33.68 5.90 -9.07
C MET A 625 34.59 4.75 -8.62
N ARG A 626 35.66 5.09 -7.85
CA ARG A 626 36.60 4.09 -7.32
C ARG A 626 35.92 3.15 -6.32
N LEU A 627 35.12 3.68 -5.41
CA LEU A 627 34.38 2.87 -4.46
C LEU A 627 33.44 1.88 -5.17
N PHE A 628 32.65 2.37 -6.11
CA PHE A 628 31.69 1.55 -6.83
C PHE A 628 32.39 0.52 -7.73
N GLY A 629 33.36 0.94 -8.54
CA GLY A 629 34.13 0.08 -9.42
C GLY A 629 34.94 -0.98 -8.67
N SER A 630 35.63 -0.62 -7.58
CA SER A 630 36.38 -1.58 -6.76
C SER A 630 35.49 -2.64 -6.11
N GLY A 631 34.26 -2.31 -5.75
CA GLY A 631 33.28 -3.28 -5.26
C GLY A 631 32.89 -4.31 -6.31
N LEU A 632 32.70 -3.88 -7.56
CA LEU A 632 32.45 -4.78 -8.71
C LEU A 632 33.64 -5.69 -8.97
N VAL A 633 34.87 -5.17 -8.92
CA VAL A 633 36.11 -5.96 -9.08
C VAL A 633 36.24 -6.99 -7.95
N LYS A 634 35.98 -6.61 -6.70
CA LYS A 634 35.96 -7.53 -5.56
C LYS A 634 34.90 -8.63 -5.71
N ALA A 635 33.79 -8.36 -6.37
CA ALA A 635 32.76 -9.34 -6.68
C ALA A 635 33.16 -10.30 -7.81
N GLY A 636 34.27 -10.04 -8.50
CA GLY A 636 34.82 -10.90 -9.57
C GLY A 636 34.62 -10.37 -10.99
N LEU A 637 34.20 -9.10 -11.15
CA LEU A 637 34.19 -8.46 -12.46
C LEU A 637 35.63 -8.21 -12.93
N CYS A 638 35.92 -8.57 -14.19
CA CYS A 638 37.28 -8.48 -14.73
C CYS A 638 37.79 -7.04 -14.88
N CYS A 639 39.06 -6.89 -14.60
CA CYS A 639 39.99 -5.86 -15.02
C CYS A 639 39.92 -4.52 -14.28
N GLU A 640 40.70 -4.43 -13.20
CA GLU A 640 40.96 -3.17 -12.46
C GLU A 640 41.51 -2.07 -13.39
N GLU A 641 42.29 -2.45 -14.40
CA GLU A 641 42.79 -1.56 -15.45
C GLU A 641 41.68 -0.82 -16.21
N GLY A 642 40.54 -1.46 -16.43
CA GLY A 642 39.38 -0.84 -17.06
C GLY A 642 38.75 0.26 -16.20
N LEU A 643 38.78 0.13 -14.87
CA LEU A 643 38.31 1.18 -13.97
C LEU A 643 39.17 2.44 -14.07
N GLU A 644 40.50 2.30 -14.11
CA GLU A 644 41.42 3.43 -14.28
C GLU A 644 41.22 4.09 -15.67
N ALA A 645 41.08 3.29 -16.71
CA ALA A 645 40.80 3.79 -18.06
C ALA A 645 39.48 4.59 -18.11
N TYR A 646 38.43 4.12 -17.44
CA TYR A 646 37.17 4.84 -17.33
C TYR A 646 37.32 6.18 -16.57
N ILE A 647 37.99 6.17 -15.43
CA ILE A 647 38.24 7.38 -14.65
C ILE A 647 39.04 8.41 -15.45
N ASP A 648 40.06 7.99 -16.18
CA ASP A 648 40.85 8.85 -17.02
C ASP A 648 40.05 9.41 -18.23
N LEU A 649 39.15 8.61 -18.82
CA LEU A 649 38.24 9.07 -19.86
C LEU A 649 37.33 10.19 -19.32
N VAL A 650 36.72 9.98 -18.14
CA VAL A 650 35.86 10.97 -17.50
C VAL A 650 36.62 12.26 -17.15
N ARG A 651 37.88 12.14 -16.64
CA ARG A 651 38.75 13.30 -16.37
C ARG A 651 39.02 14.16 -17.60
N ARG A 652 39.10 13.54 -18.79
CA ARG A 652 39.31 14.24 -20.07
C ARG A 652 38.03 14.80 -20.67
N GLY A 653 36.87 14.65 -19.97
CA GLY A 653 35.59 15.11 -20.46
C GLY A 653 34.98 14.20 -21.54
N GLY A 654 35.51 12.96 -21.68
CA GLY A 654 34.98 11.95 -22.60
C GLY A 654 33.79 11.19 -21.98
N THR A 655 32.93 10.68 -22.88
CA THR A 655 31.89 9.70 -22.56
C THR A 655 32.21 8.41 -23.30
N LEU A 656 31.84 7.27 -22.73
CA LEU A 656 31.81 6.01 -23.52
C LEU A 656 30.60 6.11 -24.45
N GLU A 657 30.83 6.17 -25.77
CA GLU A 657 29.80 6.07 -26.81
C GLU A 657 29.19 4.67 -26.88
#